data_2fe720e37277291fa834b367cc32e05e
#
_entry.id   2fe720e37277291fa834b367cc32e05e
#
_cell.length_a   1.000
_cell.length_b   1.000
_cell.length_c   1.000
_cell.angle_alpha   90.00
_cell.angle_beta   90.00
_cell.angle_gamma   90.00
#
_symmetry.space_group_name_H-M   'P 1'
#
loop_
_entity.id
_entity.type
_entity.pdbx_description
1 polymer ?
#
loop_
_entity_poly.entity_id
_entity_poly.type
_entity_poly.pdbx_seq_one_letter_code
_entity_poly.pdbx_strand_id
1 'polypeptide(L)'
;MLHPDYLDTASGPIGRVVTSEEHPATAHEFFFWTAETDAAQSLDIGHIVAAESEDATAIAVLDDPRRYSDLQSFLDDFYAFDGDPSLPALSDRVEILVFRARVLATKHREERKKSKRPVKSGPVHFATNAAIEFALGTEEFSGTKIPMLLHENGNEVDGTPQRTPLYADADYLMGPEAGHLNITGMSGLSTKTSHALFTISSIFQTAKDKKVAALMFNVKGADLLYLDKPVEVDPEEDPELAARYEKANQKGLPPEDREMYEALDLKMEPFKKLTIFAPLAYGQDPGEGTVYPSDIPTRRLNTLRTARGEDTNVHPILWDLGDVLPHAGRIFDPTDYDDKFRGFVEYLISARVESMRAFEGEINAAFDYFDDNDSSYWNGHHQATIAKVRNRFDGLPSKCQGLLVNGRVDHKDSPSVEDTFTDREMRVVDISRLTGVPQDLVVTKVIKSIWEKAERNELGVDKLIIFVDELNKYAPFGSRTSSLKDTLVDISARGRHLKLTLFGAQQFRSKVDDEVVGNAATSLYGRVGDEELTNASYRSFSQTVREELLQLEKGRLLLRHAHYSVPVFGRFPRPAVLMGSQGTAIYGQSAQDPATSVLSVMRNLTSKPPAIQKIRAEIEGVPEERVYEALDMVAAAHRSGNGAADPFKNFVWNLKKPSRSRRNGQDASRILSGLDRMKD
;
A
#
# COMPACT_ATOMS: atom_id res chain seq x y z
N MET A 1 20.43 -41.50 11.97
CA MET A 1 19.74 -40.35 11.36
C MET A 1 19.83 -40.48 9.86
N LEU A 2 18.70 -40.38 9.16
CA LEU A 2 18.64 -40.57 7.71
C LEU A 2 19.02 -39.28 6.95
N HIS A 3 18.56 -38.15 7.44
CA HIS A 3 18.84 -36.80 6.90
C HIS A 3 19.24 -35.88 8.05
N PRO A 4 20.47 -36.00 8.60
CA PRO A 4 20.90 -35.23 9.76
C PRO A 4 20.87 -33.72 9.51
N ASP A 5 21.11 -33.30 8.26
CA ASP A 5 21.09 -31.89 7.87
C ASP A 5 19.70 -31.23 7.95
N TYR A 6 18.64 -32.05 8.11
CA TYR A 6 17.26 -31.57 8.23
C TYR A 6 16.75 -31.49 9.66
N LEU A 7 17.53 -32.04 10.62
CA LEU A 7 17.18 -32.13 12.01
C LEU A 7 18.04 -31.18 12.85
N ASP A 8 17.43 -30.34 13.64
CA ASP A 8 18.17 -29.63 14.69
C ASP A 8 18.55 -30.59 15.80
N THR A 9 19.76 -31.17 15.67
CA THR A 9 20.32 -32.10 16.65
C THR A 9 20.90 -31.43 17.87
N ALA A 10 21.17 -30.11 17.81
CA ALA A 10 21.72 -29.36 18.94
C ALA A 10 20.67 -29.18 20.05
N SER A 11 19.45 -28.85 19.67
CA SER A 11 18.31 -28.79 20.62
C SER A 11 17.81 -30.17 21.06
N GLY A 12 18.23 -31.23 20.36
CA GLY A 12 17.78 -32.59 20.61
C GLY A 12 16.34 -32.88 20.15
N PRO A 13 15.80 -34.05 20.45
CA PRO A 13 14.41 -34.37 20.12
C PRO A 13 13.45 -33.62 21.04
N ILE A 14 12.50 -32.91 20.43
CA ILE A 14 11.46 -32.10 21.10
C ILE A 14 10.17 -32.90 21.34
N GLY A 15 10.06 -34.11 20.80
CA GLY A 15 8.90 -34.96 20.98
C GLY A 15 8.99 -36.25 20.18
N ARG A 16 7.88 -36.96 20.13
CA ARG A 16 7.79 -38.26 19.44
C ARG A 16 6.44 -38.40 18.74
N VAL A 17 6.48 -38.83 17.49
CA VAL A 17 5.26 -39.16 16.73
C VAL A 17 4.45 -40.25 17.43
N VAL A 18 3.17 -39.98 17.60
CA VAL A 18 2.17 -40.87 18.18
C VAL A 18 1.02 -41.08 17.20
N THR A 19 0.50 -42.29 17.20
CA THR A 19 -0.70 -42.65 16.43
C THR A 19 -1.68 -43.38 17.34
N SER A 20 -2.95 -43.06 17.24
CA SER A 20 -4.04 -43.74 17.93
C SER A 20 -5.18 -44.02 16.95
N GLU A 21 -6.19 -44.77 17.40
CA GLU A 21 -7.39 -45.04 16.61
C GLU A 21 -8.14 -43.74 16.26
N GLU A 22 -8.19 -42.78 17.21
CA GLU A 22 -8.84 -41.46 17.02
C GLU A 22 -7.97 -40.47 16.23
N HIS A 23 -6.64 -40.63 16.29
CA HIS A 23 -5.67 -39.72 15.71
C HIS A 23 -4.63 -40.48 14.88
N PRO A 24 -5.02 -41.05 13.73
CA PRO A 24 -4.08 -41.79 12.88
C PRO A 24 -3.16 -40.80 12.15
N ALA A 25 -1.90 -41.19 11.94
CA ALA A 25 -1.03 -40.51 11.02
C ALA A 25 -1.49 -40.74 9.57
N THR A 26 -1.57 -39.69 8.79
CA THR A 26 -1.94 -39.73 7.36
C THR A 26 -0.78 -39.24 6.48
N ALA A 27 -0.97 -39.24 5.17
CA ALA A 27 0.01 -38.65 4.25
C ALA A 27 0.12 -37.12 4.37
N HIS A 28 -0.84 -36.47 5.06
CA HIS A 28 -0.96 -35.03 5.15
C HIS A 28 -0.78 -34.47 6.55
N GLU A 29 -0.93 -35.32 7.59
CA GLU A 29 -0.78 -34.87 8.97
C GLU A 29 -0.36 -36.03 9.88
N PHE A 30 0.28 -35.70 10.98
CA PHE A 30 0.60 -36.57 12.07
C PHE A 30 0.49 -35.83 13.41
N PHE A 31 0.50 -36.60 14.51
CA PHE A 31 0.46 -36.08 15.86
C PHE A 31 1.74 -36.50 16.59
N PHE A 32 2.23 -35.65 17.48
CA PHE A 32 3.35 -36.00 18.36
C PHE A 32 3.15 -35.39 19.75
N TRP A 33 3.56 -36.12 20.77
CA TRP A 33 3.65 -35.56 22.11
C TRP A 33 4.99 -34.89 22.32
N THR A 34 5.01 -33.79 23.11
CA THR A 34 6.19 -32.98 23.37
C THR A 34 7.00 -33.51 24.54
N ALA A 35 8.32 -33.39 24.45
CA ALA A 35 9.22 -33.67 25.58
C ALA A 35 9.12 -32.54 26.63
N GLU A 36 9.49 -32.86 27.88
CA GLU A 36 9.59 -31.89 28.98
C GLU A 36 10.99 -31.20 28.97
N THR A 37 11.35 -30.55 27.88
CA THR A 37 12.63 -29.86 27.70
C THR A 37 12.37 -28.40 27.40
N ASP A 38 13.31 -27.51 27.74
CA ASP A 38 13.23 -26.09 27.45
C ASP A 38 13.02 -25.84 25.96
N ALA A 39 13.69 -26.60 25.09
CA ALA A 39 13.50 -26.53 23.65
C ALA A 39 12.06 -26.90 23.23
N ALA A 40 11.42 -27.87 23.84
CA ALA A 40 10.04 -28.21 23.54
C ALA A 40 9.03 -27.16 24.05
N GLN A 41 9.38 -26.40 25.09
CA GLN A 41 8.53 -25.35 25.63
C GLN A 41 8.45 -24.12 24.71
N SER A 42 9.42 -23.95 23.79
CA SER A 42 9.38 -22.88 22.79
C SER A 42 8.48 -23.18 21.57
N LEU A 43 7.90 -24.39 21.50
CA LEU A 43 7.01 -24.77 20.39
C LEU A 43 5.73 -23.92 20.37
N ASP A 44 5.37 -23.45 19.16
CA ASP A 44 4.17 -22.67 18.95
C ASP A 44 3.53 -23.01 17.60
N ILE A 45 2.31 -22.51 17.38
CA ILE A 45 1.57 -22.65 16.13
C ILE A 45 2.36 -21.98 15.00
N GLY A 46 2.52 -22.71 13.89
CA GLY A 46 3.24 -22.24 12.72
C GLY A 46 4.72 -22.59 12.71
N HIS A 47 5.33 -23.07 13.81
CA HIS A 47 6.68 -23.58 13.81
C HIS A 47 6.79 -24.84 12.92
N ILE A 48 7.97 -25.08 12.37
CA ILE A 48 8.21 -26.19 11.45
C ILE A 48 9.13 -27.22 12.12
N VAL A 49 8.69 -28.45 12.08
CA VAL A 49 9.38 -29.58 12.66
C VAL A 49 9.72 -30.65 11.63
N ALA A 50 10.69 -31.49 11.94
CA ALA A 50 11.09 -32.64 11.16
C ALA A 50 10.94 -33.94 11.98
N ALA A 51 10.08 -34.85 11.51
CA ALA A 51 9.87 -36.16 12.10
C ALA A 51 10.68 -37.20 11.33
N GLU A 52 11.58 -37.90 12.05
CA GLU A 52 12.44 -38.91 11.46
C GLU A 52 11.80 -40.30 11.52
N SER A 53 11.87 -41.03 10.44
CA SER A 53 11.55 -42.46 10.37
C SER A 53 12.67 -43.26 9.67
N GLU A 54 12.55 -44.59 9.60
CA GLU A 54 13.59 -45.46 9.02
C GLU A 54 13.88 -45.17 7.53
N ASP A 55 12.88 -44.74 6.79
CA ASP A 55 12.91 -44.61 5.33
C ASP A 55 12.66 -43.18 4.81
N ALA A 56 12.26 -42.28 5.68
CA ALA A 56 11.96 -40.90 5.30
C ALA A 56 12.01 -39.93 6.49
N THR A 57 12.22 -38.64 6.17
CA THR A 57 12.03 -37.53 7.11
C THR A 57 10.86 -36.69 6.61
N ALA A 58 9.81 -36.57 7.44
CA ALA A 58 8.65 -35.74 7.16
C ALA A 58 8.84 -34.35 7.78
N ILE A 59 8.70 -33.29 6.98
CA ILE A 59 8.78 -31.90 7.43
C ILE A 59 7.36 -31.35 7.48
N ALA A 60 6.99 -30.77 8.62
CA ALA A 60 5.60 -30.37 8.87
C ALA A 60 5.51 -29.07 9.66
N VAL A 61 4.45 -28.30 9.40
CA VAL A 61 4.11 -27.09 10.16
C VAL A 61 3.15 -27.43 11.29
N LEU A 62 3.40 -26.86 12.46
CA LEU A 62 2.60 -27.08 13.66
C LEU A 62 1.25 -26.38 13.59
N ASP A 63 0.24 -27.10 14.02
CA ASP A 63 -1.14 -26.66 14.10
C ASP A 63 -1.77 -27.28 15.37
N ASP A 64 -2.85 -26.71 15.88
CA ASP A 64 -3.75 -27.26 16.88
C ASP A 64 -3.07 -27.95 18.09
N PRO A 65 -2.42 -27.20 19.01
CA PRO A 65 -1.88 -27.71 20.24
C PRO A 65 -3.00 -28.14 21.20
N ARG A 66 -2.89 -29.37 21.81
CA ARG A 66 -3.85 -29.87 22.77
C ARG A 66 -3.15 -30.52 23.96
N ARG A 67 -3.62 -30.23 25.16
CA ARG A 67 -3.16 -30.86 26.36
C ARG A 67 -4.07 -32.06 26.72
N TYR A 68 -3.49 -33.20 26.96
CA TYR A 68 -4.18 -34.43 27.37
C TYR A 68 -3.75 -34.82 28.76
N SER A 69 -4.69 -35.32 29.57
CA SER A 69 -4.46 -35.91 30.88
C SER A 69 -5.15 -37.25 30.99
N ASP A 70 -4.87 -38.01 32.05
CA ASP A 70 -5.49 -39.29 32.38
C ASP A 70 -6.89 -39.14 33.01
N LEU A 71 -7.37 -37.89 33.19
CA LEU A 71 -8.68 -37.58 33.75
C LEU A 71 -9.82 -37.99 32.80
N GLN A 72 -10.82 -38.67 33.33
CA GLN A 72 -12.04 -38.99 32.57
C GLN A 72 -13.09 -37.91 32.65
N SER A 73 -13.10 -37.10 33.72
CA SER A 73 -14.05 -36.04 33.95
C SER A 73 -13.40 -34.85 34.70
N PHE A 74 -13.82 -33.62 34.41
CA PHE A 74 -13.43 -32.45 35.20
C PHE A 74 -13.86 -32.55 36.68
N LEU A 75 -14.88 -33.36 36.98
CA LEU A 75 -15.31 -33.61 38.35
C LEU A 75 -14.28 -34.41 39.15
N ASP A 76 -13.50 -35.26 38.51
CA ASP A 76 -12.47 -36.03 39.19
C ASP A 76 -11.38 -35.11 39.78
N ASP A 77 -11.04 -34.05 39.06
CA ASP A 77 -10.10 -33.05 39.55
C ASP A 77 -10.73 -32.18 40.64
N PHE A 78 -11.97 -31.70 40.43
CA PHE A 78 -12.71 -30.91 41.42
C PHE A 78 -12.80 -31.65 42.77
N TYR A 79 -13.12 -32.95 42.77
CA TYR A 79 -13.21 -33.75 43.99
C TYR A 79 -11.84 -34.02 44.60
N ALA A 80 -10.79 -34.20 43.79
CA ALA A 80 -9.43 -34.43 44.28
C ALA A 80 -8.90 -33.23 45.09
N PHE A 81 -9.39 -32.04 44.79
CA PHE A 81 -9.04 -30.81 45.48
C PHE A 81 -10.14 -30.27 46.42
N ASP A 82 -11.19 -31.06 46.72
CA ASP A 82 -12.36 -30.60 47.50
C ASP A 82 -12.94 -29.27 47.03
N GLY A 83 -12.79 -28.93 45.75
CA GLY A 83 -13.18 -27.66 45.18
C GLY A 83 -12.31 -26.44 45.55
N ASP A 84 -11.20 -26.66 46.23
CA ASP A 84 -10.21 -25.61 46.58
C ASP A 84 -9.02 -25.63 45.63
N PRO A 85 -8.91 -24.67 44.68
CA PRO A 85 -7.81 -24.63 43.71
C PRO A 85 -6.45 -24.29 44.33
N SER A 86 -6.39 -23.90 45.62
CA SER A 86 -5.14 -23.53 46.29
C SER A 86 -4.43 -24.76 46.91
N LEU A 87 -5.11 -25.90 47.01
CA LEU A 87 -4.52 -27.10 47.55
C LEU A 87 -3.44 -27.67 46.62
N PRO A 88 -2.29 -28.06 47.12
CA PRO A 88 -1.28 -28.76 46.34
C PRO A 88 -1.81 -30.12 45.86
N ALA A 89 -1.48 -30.50 44.62
CA ALA A 89 -1.81 -31.81 44.12
C ALA A 89 -1.17 -32.92 45.01
N LEU A 90 -1.96 -33.91 45.39
CA LEU A 90 -1.49 -35.04 46.19
C LEU A 90 -0.55 -35.98 45.42
N SER A 91 -0.60 -35.93 44.10
CA SER A 91 0.31 -36.63 43.17
C SER A 91 0.40 -35.83 41.88
N ASP A 92 1.61 -35.78 41.28
CA ASP A 92 1.80 -35.23 39.95
C ASP A 92 1.04 -36.10 38.94
N ARG A 93 0.00 -35.53 38.33
CA ARG A 93 -0.70 -36.20 37.23
C ARG A 93 0.10 -36.02 35.96
N VAL A 94 0.08 -37.04 35.12
CA VAL A 94 0.74 -36.96 33.81
C VAL A 94 -0.14 -36.20 32.87
N GLU A 95 0.32 -35.00 32.48
CA GLU A 95 -0.26 -34.25 31.40
C GLU A 95 0.73 -34.18 30.23
N ILE A 96 0.24 -34.39 29.02
CA ILE A 96 1.06 -34.32 27.82
C ILE A 96 0.52 -33.23 26.86
N LEU A 97 1.41 -32.45 26.30
CA LEU A 97 1.08 -31.55 25.20
C LEU A 97 1.29 -32.29 23.88
N VAL A 98 0.28 -32.30 23.04
CA VAL A 98 0.29 -32.94 21.72
C VAL A 98 0.01 -31.86 20.66
N PHE A 99 0.87 -31.80 19.64
CA PHE A 99 0.64 -30.99 18.46
C PHE A 99 0.16 -31.86 17.30
N ARG A 100 -0.76 -31.30 16.52
CA ARG A 100 -1.01 -31.75 15.16
C ARG A 100 0.02 -31.07 14.24
N ALA A 101 0.67 -31.82 13.36
CA ALA A 101 1.66 -31.34 12.41
C ALA A 101 1.19 -31.64 10.98
N ARG A 102 1.04 -30.61 10.16
CA ARG A 102 0.61 -30.72 8.75
C ARG A 102 1.83 -30.86 7.86
N VAL A 103 1.92 -31.97 7.13
CA VAL A 103 3.07 -32.31 6.30
C VAL A 103 3.22 -31.36 5.13
N LEU A 104 4.33 -30.66 5.09
CA LEU A 104 4.77 -29.82 3.97
C LEU A 104 5.39 -30.69 2.87
N ALA A 105 6.40 -31.47 3.23
CA ALA A 105 7.10 -32.37 2.32
C ALA A 105 7.66 -33.59 3.06
N THR A 106 8.01 -34.63 2.29
CA THR A 106 8.67 -35.84 2.80
C THR A 106 9.93 -36.10 1.97
N LYS A 107 11.09 -36.11 2.61
CA LYS A 107 12.36 -36.51 2.01
C LYS A 107 12.58 -38.01 2.23
N HIS A 108 12.60 -38.78 1.15
CA HIS A 108 12.84 -40.22 1.19
C HIS A 108 14.34 -40.53 1.10
N ARG A 109 14.73 -41.68 1.66
CA ARG A 109 16.08 -42.27 1.54
C ARG A 109 16.48 -42.47 0.08
N GLU A 110 15.53 -42.93 -0.74
CA GLU A 110 15.70 -43.04 -2.16
C GLU A 110 15.22 -41.76 -2.85
N GLU A 111 16.12 -40.97 -3.40
CA GLU A 111 15.84 -39.65 -4.01
C GLU A 111 14.76 -39.67 -5.11
N ARG A 112 14.53 -40.84 -5.72
CA ARG A 112 13.52 -41.01 -6.79
C ARG A 112 12.08 -41.20 -6.30
N LYS A 113 11.86 -41.42 -4.99
CA LYS A 113 10.52 -41.65 -4.45
C LYS A 113 9.85 -40.31 -4.07
N LYS A 114 8.84 -39.91 -4.82
CA LYS A 114 7.97 -38.75 -4.49
C LYS A 114 6.65 -39.19 -3.80
N SER A 115 6.60 -40.35 -3.15
CA SER A 115 5.35 -40.84 -2.54
C SER A 115 5.13 -40.20 -1.16
N LYS A 116 3.97 -39.65 -0.93
CA LYS A 116 3.52 -39.22 0.41
C LYS A 116 2.96 -40.41 1.15
N ARG A 117 3.65 -40.88 2.18
CA ARG A 117 3.19 -41.95 3.06
C ARG A 117 3.06 -41.42 4.49
N PRO A 118 2.15 -41.99 5.29
CA PRO A 118 2.08 -41.69 6.72
C PRO A 118 3.43 -41.88 7.39
N VAL A 119 3.82 -40.95 8.25
CA VAL A 119 5.05 -41.04 9.01
C VAL A 119 4.91 -42.11 10.10
N LYS A 120 5.96 -42.93 10.29
CA LYS A 120 6.02 -43.91 11.39
C LYS A 120 6.38 -43.22 12.69
N SER A 121 6.14 -43.92 13.81
CA SER A 121 6.59 -43.50 15.14
C SER A 121 8.11 -43.31 15.16
N GLY A 122 8.55 -42.12 15.57
CA GLY A 122 9.95 -41.73 15.63
C GLY A 122 10.13 -40.37 16.33
N PRO A 123 11.38 -39.96 16.58
CA PRO A 123 11.66 -38.68 17.20
C PRO A 123 11.27 -37.52 16.29
N VAL A 124 10.90 -36.38 16.91
CA VAL A 124 10.61 -35.12 16.26
C VAL A 124 11.63 -34.09 16.72
N HIS A 125 12.18 -33.34 15.80
CA HIS A 125 13.14 -32.26 16.02
C HIS A 125 12.60 -30.94 15.41
N PHE A 126 13.15 -29.80 15.80
CA PHE A 126 12.99 -28.60 14.98
C PHE A 126 13.59 -28.85 13.59
N ALA A 127 12.94 -28.29 12.58
CA ALA A 127 13.45 -28.34 11.21
C ALA A 127 14.57 -27.29 11.04
N THR A 128 15.67 -27.67 10.39
CA THR A 128 16.72 -26.71 10.00
C THR A 128 16.29 -25.84 8.84
N ASN A 129 17.04 -24.75 8.55
CA ASN A 129 16.81 -23.92 7.36
C ASN A 129 16.79 -24.75 6.07
N ALA A 130 17.71 -25.72 5.94
CA ALA A 130 17.75 -26.62 4.77
C ALA A 130 16.48 -27.48 4.64
N ALA A 131 15.94 -27.97 5.77
CA ALA A 131 14.69 -28.71 5.76
C ALA A 131 13.50 -27.83 5.36
N ILE A 132 13.44 -26.61 5.87
CA ILE A 132 12.36 -25.65 5.56
C ILE A 132 12.42 -25.26 4.07
N GLU A 133 13.59 -24.92 3.55
CA GLU A 133 13.77 -24.60 2.13
C GLU A 133 13.37 -25.77 1.22
N PHE A 134 13.81 -27.00 1.56
CA PHE A 134 13.39 -28.19 0.83
C PHE A 134 11.86 -28.38 0.88
N ALA A 135 11.25 -28.20 2.05
CA ALA A 135 9.82 -28.41 2.23
C ALA A 135 8.97 -27.38 1.47
N LEU A 136 9.49 -26.18 1.28
CA LEU A 136 8.87 -25.10 0.51
C LEU A 136 9.18 -25.18 -0.99
N GLY A 137 9.98 -26.17 -1.42
CA GLY A 137 10.28 -26.40 -2.83
C GLY A 137 11.17 -25.32 -3.46
N THR A 138 11.97 -24.60 -2.68
CA THR A 138 12.79 -23.49 -3.19
C THR A 138 13.89 -23.95 -4.14
N GLU A 139 14.25 -25.23 -4.12
CA GLU A 139 15.18 -25.84 -5.10
C GLU A 139 14.52 -26.10 -6.47
N GLU A 140 13.17 -26.15 -6.50
CA GLU A 140 12.39 -26.38 -7.73
C GLU A 140 12.01 -25.07 -8.42
N PHE A 141 12.42 -23.90 -7.91
CA PHE A 141 12.12 -22.62 -8.52
C PHE A 141 12.76 -22.50 -9.90
N SER A 142 11.97 -22.10 -10.89
CA SER A 142 12.43 -21.81 -12.25
C SER A 142 12.98 -20.41 -12.41
N GLY A 143 12.47 -19.46 -11.63
CA GLY A 143 12.88 -18.07 -11.63
C GLY A 143 13.78 -17.70 -10.44
N THR A 144 14.12 -16.43 -10.38
CA THR A 144 14.89 -15.86 -9.26
C THR A 144 14.10 -15.98 -7.93
N LYS A 145 14.78 -16.34 -6.86
CA LYS A 145 14.23 -16.34 -5.49
C LYS A 145 14.00 -14.90 -5.04
N ILE A 146 12.75 -14.51 -4.79
CA ILE A 146 12.37 -13.19 -4.27
C ILE A 146 12.07 -13.30 -2.78
N PRO A 147 12.86 -12.71 -1.88
CA PRO A 147 12.58 -12.69 -0.44
C PRO A 147 11.26 -11.97 -0.15
N MET A 148 10.34 -12.66 0.55
CA MET A 148 9.01 -12.16 0.88
C MET A 148 8.81 -11.92 2.37
N LEU A 149 9.24 -12.87 3.19
CA LEU A 149 9.11 -12.88 4.64
C LEU A 149 10.30 -13.60 5.27
N LEU A 150 10.43 -13.51 6.57
CA LEU A 150 11.34 -14.26 7.40
C LEU A 150 10.55 -15.12 8.38
N HIS A 151 10.72 -16.42 8.35
CA HIS A 151 10.12 -17.37 9.28
C HIS A 151 11.00 -17.51 10.52
N GLU A 152 10.42 -17.36 11.70
CA GLU A 152 11.06 -17.60 13.00
C GLU A 152 10.55 -18.94 13.53
N ASN A 153 11.45 -19.87 13.75
CA ASN A 153 11.07 -21.27 14.06
C ASN A 153 11.06 -21.60 15.56
N GLY A 154 11.34 -20.63 16.42
CA GLY A 154 11.26 -20.76 17.88
C GLY A 154 12.45 -21.44 18.55
N ASN A 155 13.39 -22.05 17.81
CA ASN A 155 14.64 -22.56 18.30
C ASN A 155 15.81 -21.60 18.07
N GLU A 156 16.92 -21.84 18.75
CA GLU A 156 18.17 -21.10 18.61
C GLU A 156 19.24 -21.97 17.94
N VAL A 157 20.02 -21.35 17.07
CA VAL A 157 21.23 -21.95 16.50
C VAL A 157 22.42 -21.07 16.90
N ASP A 158 23.39 -21.65 17.61
CA ASP A 158 24.57 -20.91 18.14
C ASP A 158 24.19 -19.69 19.01
N GLY A 159 23.09 -19.79 19.77
CA GLY A 159 22.60 -18.72 20.67
C GLY A 159 21.86 -17.58 19.94
N THR A 160 21.52 -17.75 18.68
CA THR A 160 20.70 -16.81 17.89
C THR A 160 19.40 -17.48 17.44
N PRO A 161 18.25 -16.75 17.47
CA PRO A 161 16.99 -17.29 16.96
C PRO A 161 17.12 -17.78 15.53
N GLN A 162 16.65 -18.99 15.24
CA GLN A 162 16.65 -19.52 13.88
C GLN A 162 15.65 -18.74 13.02
N ARG A 163 16.15 -18.13 11.94
CA ARG A 163 15.36 -17.37 10.98
C ARG A 163 15.60 -17.91 9.58
N THR A 164 14.52 -18.26 8.90
CA THR A 164 14.55 -18.82 7.53
C THR A 164 13.87 -17.89 6.57
N PRO A 165 14.54 -17.41 5.50
CA PRO A 165 13.90 -16.65 4.44
C PRO A 165 12.81 -17.45 3.73
N LEU A 166 11.63 -16.85 3.57
CA LEU A 166 10.54 -17.36 2.75
C LEU A 166 10.56 -16.64 1.41
N TYR A 167 10.68 -17.42 0.35
CA TYR A 167 10.83 -16.87 -1.01
C TYR A 167 9.58 -17.09 -1.85
N ALA A 168 9.31 -16.16 -2.78
CA ALA A 168 8.47 -16.43 -3.93
C ALA A 168 9.34 -16.66 -5.17
N ASP A 169 8.88 -17.55 -6.05
CA ASP A 169 9.49 -17.74 -7.36
C ASP A 169 9.09 -16.57 -8.28
N ALA A 170 10.07 -15.88 -8.85
CA ALA A 170 9.84 -14.75 -9.75
C ALA A 170 8.96 -15.12 -10.95
N ASP A 171 9.06 -16.35 -11.48
CA ASP A 171 8.27 -16.81 -12.61
C ASP A 171 6.81 -17.09 -12.24
N TYR A 172 6.53 -17.34 -10.97
CA TYR A 172 5.18 -17.46 -10.41
C TYR A 172 4.66 -16.17 -9.77
N LEU A 173 5.51 -15.19 -9.53
CA LEU A 173 5.13 -13.88 -9.00
C LEU A 173 4.87 -12.86 -10.11
N MET A 174 5.70 -12.88 -11.17
CA MET A 174 5.66 -11.91 -12.26
C MET A 174 5.47 -12.56 -13.65
N GLY A 175 5.37 -13.89 -13.73
CA GLY A 175 5.30 -14.67 -14.97
C GLY A 175 6.70 -15.06 -15.49
N PRO A 176 6.81 -16.08 -16.37
CA PRO A 176 5.73 -16.51 -17.29
C PRO A 176 4.76 -17.58 -16.76
N GLU A 177 5.13 -18.37 -15.75
CA GLU A 177 4.33 -19.55 -15.34
C GLU A 177 2.99 -19.12 -14.72
N ALA A 178 3.03 -18.22 -13.77
CA ALA A 178 1.87 -17.60 -13.14
C ALA A 178 2.17 -16.13 -12.84
N GLY A 179 1.30 -15.44 -12.14
CA GLY A 179 1.56 -14.06 -11.78
C GLY A 179 0.63 -13.58 -10.67
N HIS A 180 0.81 -12.32 -10.37
CA HIS A 180 -0.01 -11.54 -9.47
C HIS A 180 0.18 -11.85 -7.98
N LEU A 181 0.05 -10.79 -7.20
CA LEU A 181 0.11 -10.81 -5.74
C LEU A 181 -1.18 -10.25 -5.18
N ASN A 182 -1.75 -10.96 -4.21
CA ASN A 182 -2.92 -10.48 -3.48
C ASN A 182 -2.60 -10.33 -1.99
N ILE A 183 -2.82 -9.13 -1.43
CA ILE A 183 -2.54 -8.83 -0.02
C ILE A 183 -3.85 -8.46 0.67
N THR A 184 -4.26 -9.25 1.64
CA THR A 184 -5.48 -9.01 2.43
C THR A 184 -5.14 -8.71 3.87
N GLY A 185 -5.78 -7.71 4.48
CA GLY A 185 -5.63 -7.39 5.90
C GLY A 185 -6.27 -6.08 6.30
N MET A 186 -6.51 -5.92 7.59
CA MET A 186 -7.13 -4.71 8.16
C MET A 186 -6.26 -3.48 7.94
N SER A 187 -6.89 -2.32 7.79
CA SER A 187 -6.21 -1.01 7.70
C SER A 187 -5.64 -0.60 9.06
N GLY A 188 -4.59 0.24 9.03
CA GLY A 188 -3.97 0.80 10.24
C GLY A 188 -2.81 -0.01 10.82
N LEU A 189 -2.64 -1.25 10.39
CA LEU A 189 -1.51 -2.10 10.82
C LEU A 189 -0.28 -1.97 9.92
N SER A 190 -0.27 -1.03 8.99
CA SER A 190 0.83 -0.78 8.03
C SER A 190 1.28 -2.05 7.28
N THR A 191 0.38 -3.01 7.07
CA THR A 191 0.72 -4.32 6.52
C THR A 191 0.67 -4.35 5.00
N LYS A 192 -0.40 -3.84 4.39
CA LYS A 192 -0.66 -3.98 2.94
C LYS A 192 0.33 -3.20 2.08
N THR A 193 0.29 -1.88 2.18
CA THR A 193 1.15 -0.99 1.39
C THR A 193 2.62 -1.16 1.75
N SER A 194 2.94 -1.33 3.05
CA SER A 194 4.31 -1.58 3.50
C SER A 194 4.87 -2.89 2.95
N HIS A 195 4.11 -3.98 2.96
CA HIS A 195 4.57 -5.24 2.39
C HIS A 195 4.69 -5.15 0.85
N ALA A 196 3.78 -4.45 0.16
CA ALA A 196 3.90 -4.24 -1.28
C ALA A 196 5.19 -3.47 -1.63
N LEU A 197 5.51 -2.39 -0.87
CA LEU A 197 6.75 -1.63 -1.04
C LEU A 197 7.99 -2.48 -0.76
N PHE A 198 7.97 -3.27 0.33
CA PHE A 198 9.05 -4.20 0.66
C PHE A 198 9.24 -5.22 -0.47
N THR A 199 8.17 -5.86 -0.97
CA THR A 199 8.25 -6.83 -2.06
C THR A 199 8.77 -6.20 -3.35
N ILE A 200 8.34 -5.00 -3.72
CA ILE A 200 8.84 -4.29 -4.91
C ILE A 200 10.33 -3.96 -4.73
N SER A 201 10.75 -3.50 -3.55
CA SER A 201 12.17 -3.27 -3.25
C SER A 201 12.99 -4.57 -3.35
N SER A 202 12.48 -5.67 -2.79
CA SER A 202 13.09 -7.00 -2.90
C SER A 202 13.25 -7.43 -4.36
N ILE A 203 12.21 -7.29 -5.19
CA ILE A 203 12.25 -7.57 -6.62
C ILE A 203 13.30 -6.70 -7.33
N PHE A 204 13.33 -5.40 -7.04
CA PHE A 204 14.28 -4.47 -7.66
C PHE A 204 15.74 -4.81 -7.31
N GLN A 205 15.98 -5.38 -6.14
CA GLN A 205 17.31 -5.77 -5.70
C GLN A 205 17.72 -7.15 -6.22
N THR A 206 16.80 -8.10 -6.35
CA THR A 206 17.12 -9.52 -6.63
C THR A 206 16.93 -9.92 -8.10
N ALA A 207 15.87 -9.46 -8.77
CA ALA A 207 15.57 -9.83 -10.16
C ALA A 207 16.45 -9.04 -11.17
N LYS A 208 17.76 -9.27 -11.15
CA LYS A 208 18.73 -8.52 -11.98
C LYS A 208 18.75 -8.92 -13.45
N ASP A 209 18.21 -10.06 -13.77
CA ASP A 209 18.10 -10.62 -15.11
C ASP A 209 16.97 -10.01 -15.96
N LYS A 210 16.05 -9.28 -15.33
CA LYS A 210 14.86 -8.68 -15.97
C LYS A 210 14.81 -7.17 -15.67
N LYS A 211 14.40 -6.38 -16.66
CA LYS A 211 14.05 -4.98 -16.47
C LYS A 211 12.65 -4.91 -15.84
N VAL A 212 12.57 -4.38 -14.65
CA VAL A 212 11.31 -4.29 -13.89
C VAL A 212 11.05 -2.84 -13.50
N ALA A 213 9.80 -2.40 -13.63
CA ALA A 213 9.32 -1.13 -13.11
C ALA A 213 8.04 -1.33 -12.31
N ALA A 214 7.65 -0.33 -11.53
CA ALA A 214 6.41 -0.36 -10.77
C ALA A 214 5.63 0.95 -10.93
N LEU A 215 4.31 0.81 -11.00
CA LEU A 215 3.33 1.89 -10.99
C LEU A 215 2.45 1.77 -9.75
N MET A 216 2.30 2.85 -8.99
CA MET A 216 1.46 2.91 -7.81
C MET A 216 0.56 4.14 -7.82
N PHE A 217 -0.63 4.02 -7.24
CA PHE A 217 -1.55 5.14 -7.04
C PHE A 217 -1.52 5.58 -5.57
N ASN A 218 -1.13 6.84 -5.32
CA ASN A 218 -1.22 7.42 -3.99
C ASN A 218 -2.64 7.93 -3.75
N VAL A 219 -3.40 7.21 -2.94
CA VAL A 219 -4.83 7.48 -2.71
C VAL A 219 -5.07 8.29 -1.43
N LYS A 220 -4.16 8.18 -0.46
CA LYS A 220 -4.30 8.78 0.89
C LYS A 220 -3.06 9.57 1.28
N GLY A 221 -3.28 10.81 1.68
CA GLY A 221 -2.23 11.66 2.23
C GLY A 221 -0.96 11.70 1.37
N ALA A 222 0.18 11.56 2.01
CA ALA A 222 1.50 11.60 1.39
C ALA A 222 2.20 10.23 1.38
N ASP A 223 1.49 9.14 1.61
CA ASP A 223 2.06 7.83 1.94
C ASP A 223 3.09 7.31 0.94
N LEU A 224 2.94 7.61 -0.35
CA LEU A 224 3.84 7.15 -1.40
C LEU A 224 4.72 8.26 -2.00
N LEU A 225 4.78 9.44 -1.39
CA LEU A 225 5.40 10.61 -2.02
C LEU A 225 6.86 10.85 -1.63
N TYR A 226 7.44 10.03 -0.75
CA TYR A 226 8.82 10.16 -0.27
C TYR A 226 9.60 8.83 -0.37
N LEU A 227 9.22 7.98 -1.31
CA LEU A 227 9.79 6.63 -1.46
C LEU A 227 11.27 6.63 -1.89
N ASP A 228 11.77 7.75 -2.39
CA ASP A 228 13.18 7.99 -2.75
C ASP A 228 14.02 8.55 -1.59
N LYS A 229 13.39 8.82 -0.45
CA LYS A 229 14.06 9.39 0.72
C LYS A 229 14.41 8.28 1.71
N PRO A 230 15.66 8.21 2.19
CA PRO A 230 16.10 7.19 3.14
C PRO A 230 15.44 7.37 4.51
N VAL A 231 15.36 6.31 5.28
CA VAL A 231 14.83 6.35 6.67
C VAL A 231 15.80 6.96 7.67
N GLU A 232 17.08 7.06 7.30
CA GLU A 232 18.16 7.64 8.10
C GLU A 232 19.18 8.29 7.19
N VAL A 233 19.90 9.25 7.73
CA VAL A 233 20.94 10.02 7.03
C VAL A 233 22.19 10.04 7.91
N ASP A 234 23.35 9.88 7.27
CA ASP A 234 24.63 10.00 7.97
C ASP A 234 24.88 11.47 8.35
N PRO A 235 25.03 11.80 9.65
CA PRO A 235 25.34 13.15 10.08
C PRO A 235 26.68 13.70 9.56
N GLU A 236 27.60 12.82 9.16
CA GLU A 236 28.89 13.23 8.59
C GLU A 236 28.74 13.64 7.12
N GLU A 237 27.78 13.02 6.37
CA GLU A 237 27.53 13.36 4.96
C GLU A 237 26.64 14.59 4.80
N ASP A 238 25.56 14.71 5.58
CA ASP A 238 24.61 15.84 5.51
C ASP A 238 24.13 16.26 6.91
N PRO A 239 24.90 17.11 7.64
CA PRO A 239 24.56 17.55 9.00
C PRO A 239 23.23 18.32 9.08
N GLU A 240 22.87 19.09 8.05
CA GLU A 240 21.63 19.88 8.07
C GLU A 240 20.40 18.96 7.92
N LEU A 241 20.47 18.01 7.04
CA LEU A 241 19.40 17.04 6.84
C LEU A 241 19.29 16.13 8.07
N ALA A 242 20.40 15.66 8.63
CA ALA A 242 20.43 14.87 9.86
C ALA A 242 19.73 15.60 11.02
N ALA A 243 20.00 16.90 11.20
CA ALA A 243 19.33 17.72 12.22
C ALA A 243 17.80 17.81 12.00
N ARG A 244 17.32 17.80 10.74
CA ARG A 244 15.88 17.73 10.44
C ARG A 244 15.28 16.38 10.79
N TYR A 245 15.99 15.27 10.54
CA TYR A 245 15.58 13.92 10.95
C TYR A 245 15.46 13.82 12.47
N GLU A 246 16.44 14.34 13.21
CA GLU A 246 16.42 14.38 14.66
C GLU A 246 15.24 15.23 15.19
N LYS A 247 15.03 16.42 14.64
CA LYS A 247 13.90 17.29 14.98
C LYS A 247 12.54 16.63 14.73
N ALA A 248 12.42 15.83 13.67
CA ALA A 248 11.23 15.06 13.35
C ALA A 248 11.11 13.76 14.18
N ASN A 249 12.05 13.50 15.11
CA ASN A 249 12.16 12.27 15.88
C ASN A 249 12.24 11.00 15.01
N GLN A 250 12.85 11.11 13.84
CA GLN A 250 13.10 10.00 12.95
C GLN A 250 14.39 9.29 13.34
N LYS A 251 14.27 8.07 13.88
CA LYS A 251 15.38 7.28 14.44
C LYS A 251 15.90 6.18 13.50
N GLY A 252 15.48 6.19 12.24
CA GLY A 252 15.79 5.10 11.31
C GLY A 252 14.96 3.84 11.58
N LEU A 253 15.43 2.71 11.07
CA LEU A 253 14.83 1.41 11.33
C LEU A 253 15.23 0.87 12.71
N PRO A 254 14.31 0.20 13.43
CA PRO A 254 14.64 -0.52 14.66
C PRO A 254 15.70 -1.60 14.41
N PRO A 255 16.46 -2.02 15.44
CA PRO A 255 17.45 -3.10 15.31
C PRO A 255 16.87 -4.39 14.72
N GLU A 256 15.68 -4.79 15.17
CA GLU A 256 14.96 -5.97 14.65
C GLU A 256 14.76 -5.92 13.12
N ASP A 257 14.33 -4.77 12.57
CA ASP A 257 14.15 -4.63 11.13
C ASP A 257 15.48 -4.71 10.38
N ARG A 258 16.57 -4.18 10.95
CA ARG A 258 17.93 -4.27 10.35
C ARG A 258 18.42 -5.70 10.28
N GLU A 259 18.28 -6.46 11.39
CA GLU A 259 18.61 -7.89 11.43
C GLU A 259 17.79 -8.68 10.40
N MET A 260 16.51 -8.34 10.21
CA MET A 260 15.69 -8.97 9.16
C MET A 260 16.19 -8.67 7.75
N TYR A 261 16.63 -7.42 7.45
CA TYR A 261 17.23 -7.10 6.16
C TYR A 261 18.52 -7.90 5.91
N GLU A 262 19.38 -8.02 6.93
CA GLU A 262 20.60 -8.83 6.86
C GLU A 262 20.28 -10.31 6.61
N ALA A 263 19.32 -10.88 7.36
CA ALA A 263 18.91 -12.28 7.20
C ALA A 263 18.28 -12.56 5.83
N LEU A 264 17.69 -11.56 5.17
CA LEU A 264 17.10 -11.66 3.84
C LEU A 264 18.09 -11.32 2.70
N ASP A 265 19.34 -10.97 3.03
CA ASP A 265 20.36 -10.48 2.08
C ASP A 265 19.87 -9.30 1.22
N LEU A 266 19.18 -8.35 1.85
CA LEU A 266 18.65 -7.15 1.22
C LEU A 266 19.28 -5.89 1.80
N LYS A 267 19.46 -4.88 0.95
CA LYS A 267 19.96 -3.56 1.38
C LYS A 267 18.83 -2.67 1.88
N MET A 268 19.11 -1.91 2.92
CA MET A 268 18.23 -0.88 3.46
C MET A 268 18.40 0.43 2.68
N GLU A 269 17.91 0.46 1.44
CA GLU A 269 18.02 1.63 0.57
C GLU A 269 16.65 2.03 -0.02
N PRO A 270 16.41 3.35 -0.23
CA PRO A 270 15.18 3.84 -0.86
C PRO A 270 15.18 3.56 -2.37
N PHE A 271 14.03 3.82 -3.01
CA PHE A 271 13.92 3.69 -4.46
C PHE A 271 14.71 4.80 -5.16
N LYS A 272 15.71 4.44 -5.96
CA LYS A 272 16.64 5.39 -6.59
C LYS A 272 16.01 6.21 -7.72
N LYS A 273 15.00 5.65 -8.41
CA LYS A 273 14.30 6.30 -9.51
C LYS A 273 12.83 6.42 -9.15
N LEU A 274 12.43 7.55 -8.63
CA LEU A 274 11.03 7.87 -8.33
C LEU A 274 10.57 8.98 -9.27
N THR A 275 9.46 8.74 -9.97
CA THR A 275 8.75 9.75 -10.77
C THR A 275 7.34 9.91 -10.23
N ILE A 276 6.93 11.13 -9.93
CA ILE A 276 5.62 11.43 -9.37
C ILE A 276 4.81 12.26 -10.37
N PHE A 277 3.57 11.83 -10.60
CA PHE A 277 2.59 12.57 -11.38
C PHE A 277 1.47 13.07 -10.48
N ALA A 278 1.14 14.36 -10.56
CA ALA A 278 0.13 14.99 -9.72
C ALA A 278 -0.76 15.96 -10.53
N PRO A 279 -2.04 16.15 -10.16
CA PRO A 279 -2.91 17.13 -10.80
C PRO A 279 -2.38 18.54 -10.64
N LEU A 280 -2.69 19.41 -11.62
CA LEU A 280 -2.55 20.86 -11.52
C LEU A 280 -3.79 21.47 -10.85
N ALA A 281 -3.66 22.00 -9.65
CA ALA A 281 -4.84 22.55 -8.97
C ALA A 281 -5.29 23.90 -9.46
N TYR A 282 -4.38 24.79 -9.83
CA TYR A 282 -4.69 26.16 -10.18
C TYR A 282 -3.90 26.67 -11.39
N GLY A 283 -3.45 25.76 -12.25
CA GLY A 283 -3.01 26.07 -13.61
C GLY A 283 -1.54 26.38 -13.77
N GLN A 284 -0.67 26.25 -12.77
CA GLN A 284 0.70 26.69 -12.93
C GLN A 284 1.80 25.70 -12.56
N ASP A 285 1.71 24.96 -11.43
CA ASP A 285 2.77 24.03 -11.02
C ASP A 285 2.28 22.62 -10.73
N PRO A 286 3.04 21.58 -11.12
CA PRO A 286 2.74 20.21 -10.76
C PRO A 286 2.69 20.05 -9.24
N GLY A 287 1.61 19.47 -8.73
CA GLY A 287 1.43 19.27 -7.29
C GLY A 287 0.99 20.53 -6.53
N GLU A 288 0.64 21.63 -7.19
CA GLU A 288 0.04 22.79 -6.52
C GLU A 288 -1.29 22.42 -5.84
N GLY A 289 -2.00 21.42 -6.37
CA GLY A 289 -3.19 20.83 -5.77
C GLY A 289 -2.92 19.89 -4.60
N THR A 290 -1.72 19.41 -4.46
CA THR A 290 -1.27 18.55 -3.36
C THR A 290 -0.67 19.41 -2.25
N VAL A 291 -1.49 20.26 -1.63
CA VAL A 291 -1.11 21.02 -0.44
C VAL A 291 -1.17 20.09 0.76
N TYR A 292 -0.04 19.79 1.38
CA TYR A 292 0.00 19.06 2.63
C TYR A 292 -0.35 20.01 3.78
N PRO A 293 -1.34 19.65 4.64
CA PRO A 293 -1.48 20.35 5.89
C PRO A 293 -0.18 20.14 6.68
N SER A 294 0.54 21.22 6.97
CA SER A 294 1.54 21.17 8.02
C SER A 294 0.80 20.92 9.33
N ASP A 295 1.38 20.15 10.24
CA ASP A 295 0.88 20.00 11.63
C ASP A 295 0.93 21.33 12.42
N ILE A 296 1.45 22.39 11.78
CA ILE A 296 1.47 23.76 12.28
C ILE A 296 0.14 24.41 11.88
N PRO A 297 -0.55 25.14 12.79
CA PRO A 297 -1.85 25.77 12.55
C PRO A 297 -1.87 26.79 11.39
N THR A 298 -0.70 27.26 10.97
CA THR A 298 -0.51 28.14 9.82
C THR A 298 -0.43 27.30 8.55
N ARG A 299 -1.40 27.41 7.70
CA ARG A 299 -1.43 26.77 6.38
C ARG A 299 -0.31 27.32 5.51
N ARG A 300 0.82 26.62 5.48
CA ARG A 300 1.82 26.84 4.43
C ARG A 300 1.22 26.37 3.11
N LEU A 301 1.27 27.21 2.10
CA LEU A 301 1.03 26.78 0.71
C LEU A 301 2.27 25.99 0.24
N ASN A 302 2.48 24.81 0.79
CA ASN A 302 3.52 23.92 0.32
C ASN A 302 2.93 23.09 -0.81
N THR A 303 3.36 23.35 -2.03
CA THR A 303 3.14 22.41 -3.13
C THR A 303 3.95 21.14 -2.86
N LEU A 304 3.56 20.04 -3.45
CA LEU A 304 4.34 18.80 -3.36
C LEU A 304 5.81 19.03 -3.77
N ARG A 305 6.05 19.81 -4.83
CA ARG A 305 7.39 20.16 -5.31
C ARG A 305 8.20 20.89 -4.24
N THR A 306 7.62 21.91 -3.62
CA THR A 306 8.25 22.67 -2.53
C THR A 306 8.49 21.80 -1.29
N ALA A 307 7.49 20.98 -0.91
CA ALA A 307 7.60 20.06 0.21
C ALA A 307 8.72 19.02 0.02
N ARG A 308 9.05 18.68 -1.23
CA ARG A 308 10.14 17.76 -1.56
C ARG A 308 11.49 18.46 -1.81
N GLY A 309 11.59 19.77 -1.67
CA GLY A 309 12.82 20.54 -1.90
C GLY A 309 13.02 20.93 -3.37
N GLU A 310 11.97 21.37 -4.06
CA GLU A 310 11.99 21.77 -5.47
C GLU A 310 12.39 20.63 -6.44
N ASP A 311 11.95 19.42 -6.14
CA ASP A 311 12.26 18.21 -6.88
C ASP A 311 11.75 18.27 -8.33
N THR A 312 12.64 18.01 -9.29
CA THR A 312 12.33 17.99 -10.73
C THR A 312 11.59 16.71 -11.16
N ASN A 313 11.47 15.71 -10.30
CA ASN A 313 10.82 14.42 -10.60
C ASN A 313 9.30 14.45 -10.40
N VAL A 314 8.72 15.61 -10.10
CA VAL A 314 7.28 15.80 -9.99
C VAL A 314 6.75 16.45 -11.26
N HIS A 315 5.86 15.75 -11.95
CA HIS A 315 5.29 16.15 -13.24
C HIS A 315 3.77 16.32 -13.15
N PRO A 316 3.18 17.18 -14.00
CA PRO A 316 1.73 17.35 -14.03
C PRO A 316 1.03 16.17 -14.72
N ILE A 317 -0.18 15.85 -14.26
CA ILE A 317 -1.15 15.12 -15.05
C ILE A 317 -1.91 16.14 -15.89
N LEU A 318 -1.71 16.12 -17.20
CA LEU A 318 -2.30 17.07 -18.13
C LEU A 318 -3.20 16.33 -19.11
N TRP A 319 -4.48 16.66 -19.07
CA TRP A 319 -5.46 16.13 -20.01
C TRP A 319 -6.10 17.24 -20.84
N ASP A 320 -6.31 16.95 -22.11
CA ASP A 320 -7.16 17.73 -22.97
C ASP A 320 -8.59 17.15 -22.99
N LEU A 321 -9.51 17.85 -23.63
CA LEU A 321 -10.89 17.39 -23.78
C LEU A 321 -10.95 16.03 -24.46
N GLY A 322 -10.10 15.75 -25.44
CA GLY A 322 -10.00 14.45 -26.11
C GLY A 322 -9.69 13.29 -25.18
N ASP A 323 -8.94 13.53 -24.09
CA ASP A 323 -8.67 12.52 -23.06
C ASP A 323 -9.89 12.20 -22.18
N VAL A 324 -10.83 13.14 -22.09
CA VAL A 324 -11.98 13.09 -21.17
C VAL A 324 -13.26 12.63 -21.86
N LEU A 325 -13.45 13.03 -23.13
CA LEU A 325 -14.64 12.72 -23.92
C LEU A 325 -15.01 11.22 -23.95
N PRO A 326 -14.07 10.28 -24.13
CA PRO A 326 -14.37 8.85 -24.11
C PRO A 326 -14.97 8.35 -22.79
N HIS A 327 -14.82 9.15 -21.73
CA HIS A 327 -15.29 8.85 -20.38
C HIS A 327 -16.50 9.69 -19.93
N ALA A 328 -17.09 10.46 -20.83
CA ALA A 328 -18.21 11.38 -20.54
C ALA A 328 -19.37 10.73 -19.76
N GLY A 329 -19.71 9.48 -20.07
CA GLY A 329 -20.75 8.73 -19.37
C GLY A 329 -20.47 8.45 -17.89
N ARG A 330 -19.24 8.67 -17.41
CA ARG A 330 -18.87 8.58 -15.98
C ARG A 330 -18.84 9.94 -15.30
N ILE A 331 -18.59 10.99 -16.06
CA ILE A 331 -18.43 12.36 -15.57
C ILE A 331 -19.78 13.04 -15.38
N PHE A 332 -20.72 12.75 -16.29
CA PHE A 332 -22.05 13.33 -16.25
C PHE A 332 -23.05 12.41 -15.58
N ASP A 333 -24.06 13.01 -14.94
CA ASP A 333 -25.14 12.27 -14.31
C ASP A 333 -25.86 11.39 -15.36
N PRO A 334 -26.23 10.15 -15.03
CA PRO A 334 -26.96 9.28 -15.97
C PRO A 334 -28.26 9.89 -16.52
N THR A 335 -28.90 10.80 -15.77
CA THR A 335 -30.10 11.53 -16.23
C THR A 335 -29.78 12.60 -17.26
N ASP A 336 -28.55 13.12 -17.26
CA ASP A 336 -28.07 14.06 -18.26
C ASP A 336 -27.49 13.38 -19.49
N TYR A 337 -26.81 12.24 -19.29
CA TYR A 337 -26.13 11.46 -20.34
C TYR A 337 -27.08 10.47 -21.04
N ASP A 338 -28.16 11.02 -21.63
CA ASP A 338 -29.11 10.27 -22.44
C ASP A 338 -28.55 9.92 -23.85
N ASP A 339 -29.29 9.14 -24.64
CA ASP A 339 -28.85 8.71 -25.97
C ASP A 339 -28.53 9.87 -26.92
N LYS A 340 -29.24 11.00 -26.81
CA LYS A 340 -28.99 12.19 -27.64
C LYS A 340 -27.72 12.90 -27.22
N PHE A 341 -27.50 13.03 -25.94
CA PHE A 341 -26.25 13.59 -25.39
C PHE A 341 -25.06 12.72 -25.79
N ARG A 342 -25.16 11.40 -25.61
CA ARG A 342 -24.14 10.44 -26.02
C ARG A 342 -23.84 10.54 -27.51
N GLY A 343 -24.84 10.58 -28.36
CA GLY A 343 -24.66 10.71 -29.80
C GLY A 343 -23.89 11.97 -30.19
N PHE A 344 -24.14 13.10 -29.51
CA PHE A 344 -23.37 14.32 -29.78
C PHE A 344 -21.93 14.22 -29.24
N VAL A 345 -21.68 13.58 -28.10
CA VAL A 345 -20.32 13.31 -27.62
C VAL A 345 -19.56 12.40 -28.60
N GLU A 346 -20.18 11.35 -29.13
CA GLU A 346 -19.61 10.48 -30.16
C GLU A 346 -19.29 11.26 -31.45
N TYR A 347 -20.13 12.21 -31.83
CA TYR A 347 -19.85 13.15 -32.93
C TYR A 347 -18.59 13.97 -32.63
N LEU A 348 -18.46 14.59 -31.43
CA LEU A 348 -17.30 15.38 -31.04
C LEU A 348 -16.00 14.55 -31.09
N ILE A 349 -16.05 13.29 -30.65
CA ILE A 349 -14.91 12.33 -30.73
C ILE A 349 -14.56 12.08 -32.21
N SER A 350 -15.54 11.81 -33.05
CA SER A 350 -15.36 11.55 -34.49
C SER A 350 -14.79 12.77 -35.23
N ALA A 351 -15.22 13.97 -34.84
CA ALA A 351 -14.76 15.23 -35.37
C ALA A 351 -13.39 15.66 -34.80
N ARG A 352 -12.78 14.84 -33.93
CA ARG A 352 -11.47 15.10 -33.26
C ARG A 352 -11.45 16.43 -32.51
N VAL A 353 -12.51 16.72 -31.77
CA VAL A 353 -12.58 17.87 -30.89
C VAL A 353 -11.77 17.58 -29.63
N GLU A 354 -10.48 17.92 -29.66
CA GLU A 354 -9.51 17.50 -28.63
C GLU A 354 -9.27 18.57 -27.55
N SER A 355 -9.74 19.80 -27.71
CA SER A 355 -9.55 20.88 -26.74
C SER A 355 -10.85 21.63 -26.44
N MET A 356 -10.94 22.29 -25.29
CA MET A 356 -12.06 23.16 -24.94
C MET A 356 -12.24 24.29 -25.96
N ARG A 357 -11.16 24.85 -26.50
CA ARG A 357 -11.23 25.89 -27.55
C ARG A 357 -11.81 25.35 -28.86
N ALA A 358 -11.44 24.11 -29.25
CA ALA A 358 -12.03 23.47 -30.42
C ALA A 358 -13.51 23.18 -30.19
N PHE A 359 -13.90 22.76 -28.99
CA PHE A 359 -15.28 22.56 -28.59
C PHE A 359 -16.09 23.85 -28.66
N GLU A 360 -15.60 24.95 -28.13
CA GLU A 360 -16.24 26.28 -28.23
C GLU A 360 -16.43 26.69 -29.69
N GLY A 361 -15.42 26.42 -30.54
CA GLY A 361 -15.50 26.69 -31.98
C GLY A 361 -16.60 25.90 -32.67
N GLU A 362 -16.71 24.57 -32.35
CA GLU A 362 -17.71 23.68 -32.90
C GLU A 362 -19.14 24.05 -32.47
N ILE A 363 -19.27 24.42 -31.18
CA ILE A 363 -20.55 24.89 -30.62
C ILE A 363 -20.99 26.19 -31.30
N ASN A 364 -20.07 27.17 -31.45
CA ASN A 364 -20.39 28.46 -32.12
C ASN A 364 -20.79 28.24 -33.58
N ALA A 365 -20.04 27.39 -34.30
CA ALA A 365 -20.41 27.06 -35.69
C ALA A 365 -21.80 26.42 -35.80
N ALA A 366 -22.20 25.58 -34.82
CA ALA A 366 -23.54 25.01 -34.78
C ALA A 366 -24.62 26.07 -34.53
N PHE A 367 -24.38 27.04 -33.62
CA PHE A 367 -25.34 28.09 -33.34
C PHE A 367 -25.41 29.11 -34.47
N ASP A 368 -24.31 29.51 -35.10
CA ASP A 368 -24.29 30.35 -36.29
C ASP A 368 -25.08 29.72 -37.44
N TYR A 369 -24.93 28.39 -37.62
CA TYR A 369 -25.70 27.65 -38.63
C TYR A 369 -27.20 27.67 -38.34
N PHE A 370 -27.65 27.58 -37.07
CA PHE A 370 -29.07 27.67 -36.72
C PHE A 370 -29.65 29.04 -37.04
N ASP A 371 -28.90 30.09 -36.77
CA ASP A 371 -29.34 31.48 -37.02
C ASP A 371 -29.38 31.79 -38.51
N ASP A 372 -28.42 31.29 -39.31
CA ASP A 372 -28.32 31.57 -40.72
C ASP A 372 -29.31 30.73 -41.57
N ASN A 373 -29.71 29.52 -41.12
CA ASN A 373 -30.47 28.59 -41.96
C ASN A 373 -31.89 28.29 -41.47
N ASP A 374 -32.37 28.97 -40.40
CA ASP A 374 -33.67 28.69 -39.76
C ASP A 374 -33.90 27.19 -39.49
N SER A 375 -32.84 26.49 -39.12
CA SER A 375 -32.79 25.06 -38.84
C SER A 375 -32.65 24.78 -37.39
N SER A 376 -33.35 23.74 -36.89
CA SER A 376 -33.18 23.22 -35.52
C SER A 376 -32.17 22.08 -35.41
N TYR A 377 -31.56 21.66 -36.55
CA TYR A 377 -30.65 20.51 -36.59
C TYR A 377 -29.34 20.90 -37.30
N TRP A 378 -28.23 20.46 -36.68
CA TRP A 378 -26.89 20.58 -37.22
C TRP A 378 -26.16 19.23 -37.10
N ASN A 379 -25.61 18.73 -38.20
CA ASN A 379 -24.97 17.41 -38.28
C ASN A 379 -25.82 16.28 -37.67
N GLY A 380 -27.15 16.33 -37.79
CA GLY A 380 -28.09 15.33 -37.24
C GLY A 380 -28.46 15.55 -35.77
N HIS A 381 -27.91 16.56 -35.11
CA HIS A 381 -28.16 16.85 -33.70
C HIS A 381 -29.04 18.07 -33.51
N HIS A 382 -30.04 17.95 -32.62
CA HIS A 382 -31.00 19.03 -32.35
C HIS A 382 -30.39 20.12 -31.49
N GLN A 383 -30.71 21.42 -31.75
CA GLN A 383 -30.23 22.59 -31.05
C GLN A 383 -30.31 22.46 -29.52
N ALA A 384 -31.43 21.95 -28.98
CA ALA A 384 -31.59 21.76 -27.53
C ALA A 384 -30.59 20.74 -26.94
N THR A 385 -30.19 19.71 -27.70
CA THR A 385 -29.16 18.74 -27.29
C THR A 385 -27.79 19.41 -27.24
N ILE A 386 -27.45 20.20 -28.27
CA ILE A 386 -26.17 20.92 -28.32
C ILE A 386 -26.08 21.93 -27.18
N ALA A 387 -27.17 22.71 -26.94
CA ALA A 387 -27.25 23.64 -25.81
C ALA A 387 -27.11 22.92 -24.46
N LYS A 388 -27.73 21.75 -24.29
CA LYS A 388 -27.57 20.92 -23.07
C LYS A 388 -26.12 20.48 -22.87
N VAL A 389 -25.45 19.99 -23.91
CA VAL A 389 -24.04 19.57 -23.86
C VAL A 389 -23.17 20.78 -23.54
N ARG A 390 -23.33 21.92 -24.22
CA ARG A 390 -22.61 23.17 -23.92
C ARG A 390 -22.68 23.50 -22.42
N ASN A 391 -23.89 23.61 -21.87
CA ASN A 391 -24.10 23.98 -20.47
C ASN A 391 -23.46 22.98 -19.47
N ARG A 392 -23.36 21.70 -19.84
CA ARG A 392 -22.71 20.68 -19.00
C ARG A 392 -21.19 20.70 -19.12
N PHE A 393 -20.66 21.04 -20.30
CA PHE A 393 -19.22 21.14 -20.54
C PHE A 393 -18.62 22.40 -19.94
N ASP A 394 -19.36 23.48 -19.82
CA ASP A 394 -18.92 24.70 -19.11
C ASP A 394 -18.50 24.40 -17.65
N GLY A 395 -19.11 23.39 -17.02
CA GLY A 395 -18.75 22.93 -15.68
C GLY A 395 -17.64 21.85 -15.64
N LEU A 396 -17.14 21.39 -16.79
CA LEU A 396 -16.21 20.27 -16.87
C LEU A 396 -14.87 20.55 -16.20
N PRO A 397 -14.22 21.73 -16.36
CA PRO A 397 -12.96 22.01 -15.67
C PRO A 397 -13.06 21.90 -14.15
N SER A 398 -14.18 22.37 -13.58
CA SER A 398 -14.43 22.24 -12.14
C SER A 398 -14.65 20.80 -11.70
N LYS A 399 -15.35 20.00 -12.53
CA LYS A 399 -15.56 18.57 -12.25
C LYS A 399 -14.29 17.74 -12.36
N CYS A 400 -13.35 18.14 -13.21
CA CYS A 400 -12.09 17.43 -13.41
C CYS A 400 -10.97 17.89 -12.45
N GLN A 401 -11.22 18.83 -11.54
CA GLN A 401 -10.35 19.16 -10.40
C GLN A 401 -8.86 19.31 -10.74
N GLY A 402 -8.53 20.10 -11.78
CA GLY A 402 -7.14 20.37 -12.15
C GLY A 402 -6.48 19.33 -13.07
N LEU A 403 -7.23 18.36 -13.57
CA LEU A 403 -6.75 17.41 -14.59
C LEU A 403 -6.91 17.99 -16.00
N LEU A 404 -8.00 18.71 -16.25
CA LEU A 404 -8.31 19.29 -17.54
C LEU A 404 -7.67 20.67 -17.67
N VAL A 405 -6.79 20.84 -18.64
CA VAL A 405 -6.06 22.08 -18.90
C VAL A 405 -6.52 22.68 -20.24
N ASN A 406 -6.85 23.96 -20.22
CA ASN A 406 -7.14 24.71 -21.45
C ASN A 406 -5.81 25.02 -22.19
N GLY A 407 -5.40 24.09 -23.04
CA GLY A 407 -4.22 24.20 -23.89
C GLY A 407 -2.96 23.59 -23.29
N ARG A 408 -2.53 22.49 -23.86
CA ARG A 408 -1.22 21.85 -23.62
C ARG A 408 -0.03 22.70 -24.09
N VAL A 409 -0.27 23.93 -24.55
CA VAL A 409 0.74 24.70 -25.32
C VAL A 409 2.01 24.92 -24.49
N ASP A 410 1.88 25.11 -23.18
CA ASP A 410 3.03 25.40 -22.31
C ASP A 410 3.69 24.14 -21.71
N HIS A 411 3.14 22.95 -21.96
CA HIS A 411 3.58 21.70 -21.32
C HIS A 411 3.79 20.54 -22.32
N LYS A 412 3.96 20.83 -23.61
CA LYS A 412 4.12 19.82 -24.68
C LYS A 412 5.29 18.85 -24.45
N ASP A 413 6.33 19.31 -23.77
CA ASP A 413 7.54 18.55 -23.48
C ASP A 413 7.53 17.92 -22.09
N SER A 414 6.42 18.02 -21.33
CA SER A 414 6.31 17.38 -20.02
C SER A 414 6.11 15.89 -20.18
N PRO A 415 6.78 15.05 -19.36
CA PRO A 415 6.55 13.60 -19.34
C PRO A 415 5.08 13.28 -19.06
N SER A 416 4.60 12.19 -19.65
CA SER A 416 3.26 11.62 -19.40
C SER A 416 3.33 10.40 -18.49
N VAL A 417 2.26 10.17 -17.72
CA VAL A 417 2.14 8.95 -16.89
C VAL A 417 2.30 7.69 -17.73
N GLU A 418 1.87 7.75 -18.98
CA GLU A 418 1.88 6.65 -19.92
C GLU A 418 3.18 6.49 -20.70
N ASP A 419 4.19 7.33 -20.49
CA ASP A 419 5.47 7.19 -21.20
C ASP A 419 6.16 5.86 -20.88
N THR A 420 7.07 5.44 -21.77
CA THR A 420 7.86 4.21 -21.61
C THR A 420 8.55 4.18 -20.25
N PHE A 421 8.49 3.02 -19.59
CA PHE A 421 9.17 2.82 -18.31
C PHE A 421 10.64 2.51 -18.49
N THR A 422 11.41 2.90 -17.50
CA THR A 422 12.84 2.52 -17.40
C THR A 422 13.07 1.48 -16.32
N ASP A 423 14.18 0.76 -16.38
CA ASP A 423 14.50 -0.26 -15.39
C ASP A 423 14.61 0.33 -13.97
N ARG A 424 13.99 -0.36 -12.99
CA ARG A 424 13.92 0.04 -11.56
C ARG A 424 13.25 1.39 -11.33
N GLU A 425 12.38 1.82 -12.25
CA GLU A 425 11.57 3.01 -12.05
C GLU A 425 10.36 2.70 -11.16
N MET A 426 10.22 3.49 -10.11
CA MET A 426 8.99 3.60 -9.32
C MET A 426 8.22 4.82 -9.81
N ARG A 427 7.05 4.61 -10.42
CA ARG A 427 6.17 5.68 -10.87
C ARG A 427 4.96 5.79 -9.95
N VAL A 428 4.74 6.97 -9.38
CA VAL A 428 3.62 7.22 -8.46
C VAL A 428 2.66 8.24 -9.07
N VAL A 429 1.39 7.91 -9.12
CA VAL A 429 0.31 8.80 -9.55
C VAL A 429 -0.42 9.29 -8.30
N ASP A 430 -0.23 10.56 -7.95
CA ASP A 430 -0.86 11.17 -6.78
C ASP A 430 -2.29 11.60 -7.08
N ILE A 431 -3.24 10.87 -6.53
CA ILE A 431 -4.68 11.15 -6.63
C ILE A 431 -5.31 11.40 -5.26
N SER A 432 -4.49 11.62 -4.23
CA SER A 432 -4.93 11.77 -2.84
C SER A 432 -5.83 12.99 -2.62
N ARG A 433 -5.74 14.00 -3.48
CA ARG A 433 -6.56 15.22 -3.43
C ARG A 433 -7.76 15.20 -4.36
N LEU A 434 -7.82 14.22 -5.26
CA LEU A 434 -8.99 14.01 -6.10
C LEU A 434 -10.05 13.22 -5.33
N THR A 435 -11.31 13.55 -5.54
CA THR A 435 -12.43 12.88 -4.90
C THR A 435 -13.48 12.45 -5.93
N GLY A 436 -14.05 11.27 -5.73
CA GLY A 436 -15.13 10.74 -6.59
C GLY A 436 -14.68 10.47 -8.03
N VAL A 437 -15.45 10.98 -8.99
CA VAL A 437 -15.27 10.70 -10.42
C VAL A 437 -13.87 11.01 -10.96
N PRO A 438 -13.24 12.18 -10.68
CA PRO A 438 -11.87 12.44 -11.14
C PRO A 438 -10.84 11.42 -10.68
N GLN A 439 -10.92 10.94 -9.44
CA GLN A 439 -10.03 9.91 -8.92
C GLN A 439 -10.17 8.59 -9.70
N ASP A 440 -11.41 8.13 -9.90
CA ASP A 440 -11.70 6.90 -10.62
C ASP A 440 -11.33 7.01 -12.12
N LEU A 441 -11.46 8.20 -12.67
CA LEU A 441 -11.11 8.49 -14.05
C LEU A 441 -9.61 8.38 -14.30
N VAL A 442 -8.76 8.94 -13.40
CA VAL A 442 -7.29 8.80 -13.50
C VAL A 442 -6.89 7.33 -13.49
N VAL A 443 -7.36 6.56 -12.50
CA VAL A 443 -7.02 5.14 -12.39
C VAL A 443 -7.45 4.38 -13.65
N THR A 444 -8.67 4.63 -14.12
CA THR A 444 -9.21 3.95 -15.32
C THR A 444 -8.38 4.28 -16.56
N LYS A 445 -8.10 5.57 -16.80
CA LYS A 445 -7.38 6.00 -18.01
C LYS A 445 -5.96 5.47 -18.00
N VAL A 446 -5.23 5.62 -16.88
CA VAL A 446 -3.84 5.18 -16.78
C VAL A 446 -3.72 3.66 -16.96
N ILE A 447 -4.56 2.87 -16.28
CA ILE A 447 -4.52 1.41 -16.42
C ILE A 447 -4.85 0.96 -17.85
N LYS A 448 -5.85 1.58 -18.50
CA LYS A 448 -6.19 1.27 -19.91
C LYS A 448 -5.07 1.64 -20.88
N SER A 449 -4.50 2.83 -20.75
CA SER A 449 -3.39 3.24 -21.61
C SER A 449 -2.17 2.31 -21.46
N ILE A 450 -1.90 1.86 -20.23
CA ILE A 450 -0.83 0.88 -19.99
C ILE A 450 -1.16 -0.48 -20.61
N TRP A 451 -2.42 -0.94 -20.50
CA TRP A 451 -2.86 -2.16 -21.15
C TRP A 451 -2.65 -2.10 -22.68
N GLU A 452 -3.10 -1.03 -23.31
CA GLU A 452 -2.93 -0.81 -24.76
C GLU A 452 -1.45 -0.76 -25.18
N LYS A 453 -0.58 -0.12 -24.38
CA LYS A 453 0.88 -0.13 -24.61
C LYS A 453 1.48 -1.52 -24.44
N ALA A 454 1.01 -2.28 -23.47
CA ALA A 454 1.42 -3.66 -23.28
C ALA A 454 1.08 -4.54 -24.48
N GLU A 455 -0.12 -4.40 -25.03
CA GLU A 455 -0.53 -5.10 -26.26
C GLU A 455 0.36 -4.75 -27.45
N ARG A 456 0.83 -3.50 -27.54
CA ARG A 456 1.77 -3.05 -28.57
C ARG A 456 3.25 -3.33 -28.27
N ASN A 457 3.53 -3.94 -27.09
CA ASN A 457 4.90 -4.19 -26.59
C ASN A 457 5.75 -2.92 -26.42
N GLU A 458 5.11 -1.82 -26.01
CA GLU A 458 5.71 -0.47 -25.87
C GLU A 458 6.00 -0.07 -24.41
N LEU A 459 6.03 -1.02 -23.47
CA LEU A 459 6.23 -0.71 -22.04
C LEU A 459 7.67 -0.24 -21.72
N GLY A 460 8.69 -0.67 -22.48
CA GLY A 460 10.10 -0.35 -22.23
C GLY A 460 10.81 -1.25 -21.22
N VAL A 461 10.04 -2.09 -20.51
CA VAL A 461 10.53 -3.02 -19.48
C VAL A 461 10.01 -4.45 -19.75
N ASP A 462 10.68 -5.43 -19.15
CA ASP A 462 10.28 -6.84 -19.27
C ASP A 462 9.09 -7.18 -18.36
N LYS A 463 8.97 -6.47 -17.24
CA LYS A 463 7.84 -6.59 -16.29
C LYS A 463 7.45 -5.24 -15.73
N LEU A 464 6.14 -4.96 -15.72
CA LEU A 464 5.56 -3.80 -15.05
C LEU A 464 4.61 -4.27 -13.94
N ILE A 465 4.93 -3.91 -12.72
CA ILE A 465 4.10 -4.16 -11.54
C ILE A 465 3.11 -3.00 -11.39
N ILE A 466 1.81 -3.28 -11.36
CA ILE A 466 0.77 -2.30 -11.09
C ILE A 466 0.23 -2.59 -9.70
N PHE A 467 0.47 -1.70 -8.74
CA PHE A 467 -0.08 -1.80 -7.40
C PHE A 467 -1.38 -1.02 -7.28
N VAL A 468 -2.43 -1.72 -6.86
CA VAL A 468 -3.77 -1.14 -6.64
C VAL A 468 -4.18 -1.40 -5.20
N ASP A 469 -4.18 -0.33 -4.38
CA ASP A 469 -4.77 -0.37 -3.04
C ASP A 469 -6.30 -0.24 -3.10
N GLU A 470 -6.98 -0.81 -2.14
CA GLU A 470 -8.45 -0.88 -2.10
C GLU A 470 -9.05 -1.50 -3.38
N LEU A 471 -8.49 -2.63 -3.82
CA LEU A 471 -8.88 -3.33 -5.05
C LEU A 471 -10.39 -3.62 -5.12
N ASN A 472 -11.05 -3.82 -3.96
CA ASN A 472 -12.50 -3.97 -3.87
C ASN A 472 -13.30 -2.74 -4.37
N LYS A 473 -12.69 -1.56 -4.43
CA LYS A 473 -13.30 -0.35 -5.02
C LYS A 473 -13.35 -0.44 -6.55
N TYR A 474 -12.31 -1.00 -7.15
CA TYR A 474 -12.10 -1.00 -8.60
C TYR A 474 -12.55 -2.30 -9.30
N ALA A 475 -12.48 -3.42 -8.60
CA ALA A 475 -12.96 -4.73 -9.04
C ALA A 475 -13.89 -5.36 -8.00
N PRO A 476 -15.07 -4.78 -7.72
CA PRO A 476 -15.99 -5.27 -6.70
C PRO A 476 -16.68 -6.57 -7.11
N PHE A 477 -16.88 -7.46 -6.11
CA PHE A 477 -17.67 -8.69 -6.28
C PHE A 477 -19.13 -8.39 -6.62
N GLY A 478 -19.72 -9.16 -7.53
CA GLY A 478 -21.17 -9.14 -7.82
C GLY A 478 -21.70 -7.84 -8.43
N SER A 479 -20.89 -6.83 -8.70
CA SER A 479 -21.31 -5.59 -9.34
C SER A 479 -21.41 -5.76 -10.87
N ARG A 480 -22.18 -4.86 -11.52
CA ARG A 480 -22.18 -4.76 -12.97
C ARG A 480 -20.75 -4.48 -13.48
N THR A 481 -20.42 -5.04 -14.63
CA THR A 481 -19.15 -4.83 -15.32
C THR A 481 -18.92 -3.33 -15.52
N SER A 482 -17.74 -2.88 -15.16
CA SER A 482 -17.24 -1.57 -15.53
C SER A 482 -15.97 -1.75 -16.36
N SER A 483 -15.74 -0.86 -17.29
CA SER A 483 -14.56 -0.93 -18.16
C SER A 483 -13.23 -1.08 -17.41
N LEU A 484 -13.10 -0.55 -16.18
CA LEU A 484 -11.91 -0.73 -15.34
C LEU A 484 -11.89 -2.13 -14.71
N LYS A 485 -13.03 -2.60 -14.20
CA LYS A 485 -13.16 -3.96 -13.68
C LYS A 485 -12.77 -4.99 -14.75
N ASP A 486 -13.33 -4.84 -15.97
CA ASP A 486 -13.03 -5.73 -17.08
C ASP A 486 -11.52 -5.72 -17.43
N THR A 487 -10.88 -4.52 -17.42
CA THR A 487 -9.44 -4.42 -17.65
C THR A 487 -8.62 -5.09 -16.52
N LEU A 488 -9.03 -4.96 -15.25
CA LEU A 488 -8.34 -5.61 -14.13
C LEU A 488 -8.50 -7.14 -14.16
N VAL A 489 -9.67 -7.64 -14.57
CA VAL A 489 -9.91 -9.06 -14.83
C VAL A 489 -9.02 -9.54 -15.97
N ASP A 490 -8.95 -8.81 -17.07
CA ASP A 490 -8.07 -9.12 -18.20
C ASP A 490 -6.58 -9.12 -17.79
N ILE A 491 -6.13 -8.15 -16.98
CA ILE A 491 -4.76 -8.14 -16.43
C ILE A 491 -4.53 -9.38 -15.58
N SER A 492 -5.47 -9.75 -14.72
CA SER A 492 -5.31 -10.93 -13.88
C SER A 492 -5.29 -12.25 -14.65
N ALA A 493 -6.02 -12.33 -15.76
CA ALA A 493 -6.11 -13.52 -16.59
C ALA A 493 -4.98 -13.63 -17.62
N ARG A 494 -4.60 -12.53 -18.27
CA ARG A 494 -3.71 -12.49 -19.43
C ARG A 494 -2.47 -11.60 -19.28
N GLY A 495 -2.42 -10.79 -18.22
CA GLY A 495 -1.38 -9.77 -18.01
C GLY A 495 0.04 -10.34 -18.04
N ARG A 496 0.25 -11.56 -17.54
CA ARG A 496 1.55 -12.23 -17.55
C ARG A 496 2.17 -12.33 -18.95
N HIS A 497 1.37 -12.56 -19.99
CA HIS A 497 1.81 -12.60 -21.40
C HIS A 497 2.10 -11.21 -21.94
N LEU A 498 1.46 -10.19 -21.40
CA LEU A 498 1.63 -8.79 -21.75
C LEU A 498 2.64 -8.07 -20.85
N LYS A 499 3.43 -8.83 -20.07
CA LYS A 499 4.43 -8.28 -19.14
C LYS A 499 3.85 -7.45 -17.98
N LEU A 500 2.55 -7.57 -17.71
CA LEU A 500 1.85 -6.89 -16.63
C LEU A 500 1.64 -7.80 -15.44
N THR A 501 1.91 -7.29 -14.25
CA THR A 501 1.68 -7.99 -12.98
C THR A 501 0.85 -7.11 -12.05
N LEU A 502 -0.29 -7.62 -11.59
CA LEU A 502 -1.16 -6.93 -10.64
C LEU A 502 -0.76 -7.29 -9.21
N PHE A 503 -0.40 -6.30 -8.41
CA PHE A 503 -0.30 -6.39 -6.97
C PHE A 503 -1.55 -5.72 -6.37
N GLY A 504 -2.50 -6.52 -5.92
CA GLY A 504 -3.76 -6.05 -5.37
C GLY A 504 -3.77 -6.10 -3.86
N ALA A 505 -4.22 -5.02 -3.23
CA ALA A 505 -4.39 -4.95 -1.79
C ALA A 505 -5.84 -4.57 -1.43
N GLN A 506 -6.42 -5.23 -0.42
CA GLN A 506 -7.76 -4.95 0.08
C GLN A 506 -7.91 -5.30 1.55
N GLN A 507 -8.96 -4.78 2.16
CA GLN A 507 -9.34 -5.15 3.53
C GLN A 507 -10.17 -6.44 3.56
N PHE A 508 -11.07 -6.58 2.60
CA PHE A 508 -12.03 -7.67 2.50
C PHE A 508 -11.84 -8.39 1.17
N ARG A 509 -11.23 -9.59 1.20
CA ARG A 509 -11.04 -10.44 0.02
C ARG A 509 -12.38 -10.83 -0.60
N SER A 510 -13.38 -11.10 0.24
CA SER A 510 -14.74 -11.47 -0.16
C SER A 510 -15.48 -10.40 -0.96
N LYS A 511 -15.01 -9.14 -0.92
CA LYS A 511 -15.60 -8.03 -1.67
C LYS A 511 -14.91 -7.74 -3.00
N VAL A 512 -13.90 -8.52 -3.36
CA VAL A 512 -13.19 -8.42 -4.65
C VAL A 512 -13.68 -9.51 -5.58
N ASP A 513 -13.68 -9.22 -6.87
CA ASP A 513 -14.04 -10.18 -7.91
C ASP A 513 -13.20 -11.47 -7.83
N ASP A 514 -13.87 -12.62 -7.90
CA ASP A 514 -13.23 -13.93 -7.71
C ASP A 514 -12.18 -14.24 -8.78
N GLU A 515 -12.35 -13.76 -10.01
CA GLU A 515 -11.38 -13.99 -11.09
C GLU A 515 -10.09 -13.22 -10.82
N VAL A 516 -10.19 -11.99 -10.30
CA VAL A 516 -9.00 -11.18 -9.96
C VAL A 516 -8.20 -11.80 -8.82
N VAL A 517 -8.87 -12.23 -7.75
CA VAL A 517 -8.18 -12.84 -6.58
C VAL A 517 -7.77 -14.28 -6.86
N GLY A 518 -8.54 -15.03 -7.63
CA GLY A 518 -8.29 -16.43 -7.95
C GLY A 518 -7.08 -16.65 -8.85
N ASN A 519 -6.77 -15.70 -9.71
CA ASN A 519 -5.60 -15.73 -10.60
C ASN A 519 -4.28 -15.33 -9.92
N ALA A 520 -4.31 -14.85 -8.67
CA ALA A 520 -3.09 -14.52 -7.94
C ALA A 520 -2.40 -15.78 -7.42
N ALA A 521 -1.25 -16.12 -8.00
CA ALA A 521 -0.43 -17.28 -7.61
C ALA A 521 0.17 -17.12 -6.21
N THR A 522 0.35 -15.90 -5.75
CA THR A 522 0.86 -15.57 -4.42
C THR A 522 -0.18 -14.75 -3.66
N SER A 523 -0.47 -15.17 -2.42
CA SER A 523 -1.39 -14.46 -1.54
C SER A 523 -0.80 -14.30 -0.15
N LEU A 524 -1.02 -13.12 0.42
CA LEU A 524 -0.61 -12.75 1.77
C LEU A 524 -1.83 -12.38 2.59
N TYR A 525 -1.91 -12.94 3.78
CA TYR A 525 -3.00 -12.69 4.69
C TYR A 525 -2.44 -12.07 5.97
N GLY A 526 -2.82 -10.85 6.23
CA GLY A 526 -2.62 -10.18 7.50
C GLY A 526 -3.81 -10.38 8.42
N ARG A 527 -3.87 -9.62 9.51
CA ARG A 527 -5.01 -9.65 10.44
C ARG A 527 -6.31 -9.35 9.72
N VAL A 528 -7.33 -10.16 9.96
CA VAL A 528 -8.69 -10.01 9.41
C VAL A 528 -9.73 -10.03 10.53
N GLY A 529 -10.93 -9.54 10.26
CA GLY A 529 -12.05 -9.59 11.21
C GLY A 529 -12.83 -10.89 11.12
N ASP A 530 -13.58 -11.22 12.18
CA ASP A 530 -14.41 -12.44 12.29
C ASP A 530 -15.36 -12.61 11.11
N GLU A 531 -16.01 -11.52 10.68
CA GLU A 531 -16.98 -11.55 9.58
C GLU A 531 -16.32 -12.02 8.28
N GLU A 532 -15.09 -11.63 8.02
CA GLU A 532 -14.36 -11.99 6.81
C GLU A 532 -13.99 -13.48 6.83
N LEU A 533 -13.60 -14.04 7.97
CA LEU A 533 -13.21 -15.44 8.11
C LEU A 533 -14.35 -16.45 7.86
N THR A 534 -15.61 -16.02 7.95
CA THR A 534 -16.76 -16.88 7.65
C THR A 534 -16.92 -17.15 6.15
N ASN A 535 -16.26 -16.36 5.29
CA ASN A 535 -16.36 -16.45 3.85
C ASN A 535 -15.69 -17.71 3.28
N ALA A 536 -16.16 -18.15 2.12
CA ALA A 536 -15.67 -19.33 1.42
C ALA A 536 -14.16 -19.28 1.14
N SER A 537 -13.61 -18.09 0.92
CA SER A 537 -12.17 -17.88 0.64
C SER A 537 -11.24 -18.36 1.76
N TYR A 538 -11.74 -18.49 3.00
CA TYR A 538 -10.96 -18.91 4.18
C TYR A 538 -11.23 -20.33 4.62
N ARG A 539 -12.17 -21.04 3.99
CA ARG A 539 -12.53 -22.43 4.37
C ARG A 539 -11.40 -23.44 4.21
N SER A 540 -10.42 -23.15 3.36
CA SER A 540 -9.24 -24.02 3.17
C SER A 540 -8.26 -23.97 4.35
N PHE A 541 -8.37 -22.97 5.22
CA PHE A 541 -7.54 -22.87 6.43
C PHE A 541 -8.15 -23.68 7.58
N SER A 542 -7.29 -24.26 8.43
CA SER A 542 -7.72 -24.88 9.67
C SER A 542 -8.37 -23.86 10.60
N GLN A 543 -9.11 -24.32 11.58
CA GLN A 543 -9.70 -23.45 12.58
C GLN A 543 -8.63 -22.66 13.33
N THR A 544 -7.55 -23.32 13.74
CA THR A 544 -6.41 -22.71 14.43
C THR A 544 -5.78 -21.58 13.61
N VAL A 545 -5.50 -21.83 12.32
CA VAL A 545 -4.95 -20.78 11.42
C VAL A 545 -5.92 -19.59 11.28
N ARG A 546 -7.23 -19.84 11.26
CA ARG A 546 -8.22 -18.76 11.22
C ARG A 546 -8.24 -17.93 12.49
N GLU A 547 -8.11 -18.59 13.66
CA GLU A 547 -8.03 -17.93 14.97
C GLU A 547 -6.73 -17.11 15.09
N GLU A 548 -5.60 -17.62 14.60
CA GLU A 548 -4.35 -16.88 14.52
C GLU A 548 -4.49 -15.62 13.64
N LEU A 549 -5.19 -15.69 12.50
CA LEU A 549 -5.43 -14.54 11.64
C LEU A 549 -6.25 -13.42 12.32
N LEU A 550 -7.05 -13.71 13.35
CA LEU A 550 -7.77 -12.69 14.12
C LEU A 550 -6.85 -11.88 15.04
N GLN A 551 -5.77 -12.52 15.52
CA GLN A 551 -4.89 -11.96 16.55
C GLN A 551 -3.52 -11.56 15.99
N LEU A 552 -3.30 -11.74 14.68
CA LEU A 552 -2.01 -11.57 14.04
C LEU A 552 -1.37 -10.21 14.38
N GLU A 553 -0.13 -10.27 14.80
CA GLU A 553 0.65 -9.08 15.16
C GLU A 553 1.02 -8.23 13.94
N LYS A 554 1.34 -6.96 14.20
CA LYS A 554 1.83 -6.05 13.17
C LYS A 554 3.14 -6.57 12.55
N GLY A 555 3.20 -6.61 11.20
CA GLY A 555 4.38 -7.09 10.47
C GLY A 555 4.45 -8.61 10.30
N ARG A 556 3.53 -9.38 10.89
CA ARG A 556 3.41 -10.83 10.67
C ARG A 556 2.32 -11.10 9.62
N LEU A 557 2.59 -12.01 8.68
CA LEU A 557 1.69 -12.40 7.59
C LEU A 557 1.71 -13.91 7.40
N LEU A 558 0.62 -14.43 6.84
CA LEU A 558 0.54 -15.80 6.35
C LEU A 558 0.76 -15.77 4.83
N LEU A 559 1.83 -16.41 4.35
CA LEU A 559 2.20 -16.50 2.94
C LEU A 559 1.67 -17.81 2.34
N ARG A 560 0.94 -17.70 1.26
CA ARG A 560 0.56 -18.77 0.36
C ARG A 560 1.19 -18.53 -1.01
N HIS A 561 1.98 -19.48 -1.48
CA HIS A 561 2.63 -19.43 -2.78
C HIS A 561 2.38 -20.73 -3.56
N ALA A 562 2.48 -20.69 -4.88
CA ALA A 562 2.16 -21.84 -5.75
C ALA A 562 2.97 -23.10 -5.40
N HIS A 563 4.23 -22.96 -5.01
CA HIS A 563 5.09 -24.07 -4.59
C HIS A 563 4.79 -24.59 -3.17
N TYR A 564 4.08 -23.83 -2.35
CA TYR A 564 3.85 -24.18 -0.96
C TYR A 564 2.63 -25.09 -0.81
N SER A 565 2.82 -26.28 -0.30
CA SER A 565 1.72 -27.23 -0.04
C SER A 565 0.78 -26.75 1.07
N VAL A 566 1.30 -25.97 2.04
CA VAL A 566 0.58 -25.36 3.16
C VAL A 566 1.09 -23.92 3.33
N PRO A 567 0.23 -22.95 3.64
CA PRO A 567 0.67 -21.58 3.93
C PRO A 567 1.55 -21.53 5.19
N VAL A 568 2.51 -20.58 5.21
CA VAL A 568 3.48 -20.43 6.29
C VAL A 568 3.47 -19.01 6.83
N PHE A 569 3.54 -18.86 8.15
CA PHE A 569 3.68 -17.57 8.82
C PHE A 569 5.11 -17.04 8.73
N GLY A 570 5.23 -15.74 8.59
CA GLY A 570 6.50 -15.04 8.63
C GLY A 570 6.34 -13.57 8.92
N ARG A 571 7.45 -12.90 9.17
CA ARG A 571 7.55 -11.46 9.41
C ARG A 571 8.30 -10.79 8.26
N PHE A 572 8.05 -9.50 8.05
CA PHE A 572 8.81 -8.69 7.10
C PHE A 572 9.26 -7.39 7.76
N PRO A 573 10.44 -6.85 7.39
CA PRO A 573 10.92 -5.59 7.94
C PRO A 573 10.12 -4.41 7.36
N ARG A 574 10.09 -3.30 8.08
CA ARG A 574 9.54 -2.06 7.56
C ARG A 574 10.31 -1.66 6.29
N PRO A 575 9.63 -1.12 5.26
CA PRO A 575 10.33 -0.60 4.07
C PRO A 575 11.36 0.47 4.45
N ALA A 576 12.54 0.42 3.82
CA ALA A 576 13.63 1.37 4.08
C ALA A 576 13.41 2.71 3.36
N VAL A 577 12.18 3.23 3.39
CA VAL A 577 11.75 4.47 2.78
C VAL A 577 11.00 5.34 3.79
N LEU A 578 11.03 6.65 3.64
CA LEU A 578 10.21 7.53 4.48
C LEU A 578 8.73 7.36 4.12
N MET A 579 7.91 7.17 5.15
CA MET A 579 6.45 7.22 5.01
C MET A 579 5.98 8.68 5.00
N GLY A 580 4.82 8.92 4.41
CA GLY A 580 4.33 10.26 4.09
C GLY A 580 4.34 11.28 5.22
N SER A 581 3.91 10.89 6.42
CA SER A 581 3.91 11.79 7.59
C SER A 581 5.33 12.19 8.01
N GLN A 582 6.27 11.25 7.97
CA GLN A 582 7.68 11.48 8.29
C GLN A 582 8.34 12.34 7.22
N GLY A 583 8.12 12.00 5.95
CA GLY A 583 8.62 12.78 4.81
C GLY A 583 8.13 14.21 4.85
N THR A 584 6.84 14.42 5.15
CA THR A 584 6.26 15.77 5.31
C THR A 584 6.87 16.52 6.49
N ALA A 585 7.14 15.86 7.61
CA ALA A 585 7.77 16.48 8.77
C ALA A 585 9.21 16.92 8.50
N ILE A 586 9.96 16.14 7.71
CA ILE A 586 11.39 16.40 7.45
C ILE A 586 11.55 17.38 6.28
N TYR A 587 10.91 17.10 5.14
CA TYR A 587 11.08 17.84 3.89
C TYR A 587 10.07 18.97 3.72
N GLY A 588 8.85 18.83 4.23
CA GLY A 588 7.83 19.88 4.23
C GLY A 588 8.18 21.09 5.09
N GLN A 589 9.14 20.92 5.99
CA GLN A 589 9.75 22.00 6.77
C GLN A 589 11.02 22.57 6.11
N SER A 590 11.33 22.22 4.84
CA SER A 590 12.41 22.89 4.15
C SER A 590 12.05 24.37 4.15
N ALA A 591 12.70 25.07 5.05
CA ALA A 591 12.50 26.46 5.33
C ALA A 591 12.84 27.24 4.06
N GLN A 592 11.82 27.48 3.23
CA GLN A 592 11.90 28.76 2.53
C GLN A 592 12.02 29.77 3.67
N ASP A 593 13.17 30.46 3.74
CA ASP A 593 13.32 31.65 4.56
C ASP A 593 11.97 32.36 4.59
N PRO A 594 11.35 32.61 5.77
CA PRO A 594 10.03 33.20 5.85
C PRO A 594 9.86 34.42 4.94
N ALA A 595 10.93 35.17 4.71
CA ALA A 595 10.96 36.30 3.77
C ALA A 595 10.76 35.85 2.32
N THR A 596 11.31 34.72 1.94
CA THR A 596 11.13 34.14 0.58
C THR A 596 9.70 33.65 0.38
N SER A 597 9.09 33.04 1.39
CA SER A 597 7.69 32.61 1.37
C SER A 597 6.74 33.82 1.24
N VAL A 598 6.98 34.88 2.00
CA VAL A 598 6.22 36.15 1.90
C VAL A 598 6.37 36.75 0.51
N LEU A 599 7.59 36.78 -0.04
CA LEU A 599 7.86 37.34 -1.38
C LEU A 599 7.12 36.54 -2.46
N SER A 600 7.12 35.23 -2.39
CA SER A 600 6.41 34.35 -3.33
C SER A 600 4.91 34.65 -3.36
N VAL A 601 4.28 34.71 -2.19
CA VAL A 601 2.85 35.07 -2.10
C VAL A 601 2.59 36.48 -2.59
N MET A 602 3.45 37.45 -2.24
CA MET A 602 3.28 38.84 -2.71
C MET A 602 3.40 38.98 -4.23
N ARG A 603 4.25 38.19 -4.90
CA ARG A 603 4.33 38.14 -6.37
C ARG A 603 3.02 37.72 -7.03
N ASN A 604 2.27 36.82 -6.37
CA ASN A 604 0.96 36.39 -6.88
C ASN A 604 -0.18 37.40 -6.59
N LEU A 605 -0.01 38.26 -5.57
CA LEU A 605 -1.05 39.17 -5.13
C LEU A 605 -0.89 40.59 -5.70
N THR A 606 0.28 40.99 -6.19
CA THR A 606 0.54 42.33 -6.73
C THR A 606 1.58 42.33 -7.84
N SER A 607 1.38 43.19 -8.84
CA SER A 607 2.34 43.43 -9.93
C SER A 607 3.63 44.14 -9.47
N LYS A 608 3.66 44.64 -8.24
CA LYS A 608 4.83 45.34 -7.65
C LYS A 608 5.15 44.75 -6.28
N PRO A 609 5.71 43.54 -6.23
CA PRO A 609 6.08 42.91 -4.97
C PRO A 609 7.19 43.69 -4.25
N PRO A 610 7.22 43.65 -2.91
CA PRO A 610 8.29 44.31 -2.14
C PRO A 610 9.65 43.61 -2.37
N ALA A 611 10.74 44.35 -2.19
CA ALA A 611 12.07 43.78 -2.18
C ALA A 611 12.24 42.84 -0.96
N ILE A 612 12.96 41.72 -1.11
CA ILE A 612 13.15 40.71 -0.05
C ILE A 612 13.78 41.30 1.22
N GLN A 613 14.71 42.24 1.06
CA GLN A 613 15.32 42.93 2.18
C GLN A 613 14.31 43.72 3.04
N LYS A 614 13.29 44.31 2.40
CA LYS A 614 12.21 44.99 3.10
C LYS A 614 11.32 44.01 3.87
N ILE A 615 11.08 42.83 3.30
CA ILE A 615 10.32 41.77 3.99
C ILE A 615 11.11 41.31 5.20
N ARG A 616 12.42 41.00 5.06
CA ARG A 616 13.28 40.57 6.17
C ARG A 616 13.26 41.55 7.32
N ALA A 617 13.35 42.85 7.04
CA ALA A 617 13.32 43.88 8.08
C ALA A 617 11.98 43.93 8.85
N GLU A 618 10.86 43.64 8.21
CA GLU A 618 9.54 43.61 8.89
C GLU A 618 9.27 42.33 9.71
N ILE A 619 9.88 41.22 9.35
CA ILE A 619 9.72 39.93 10.06
C ILE A 619 10.84 39.63 11.06
N GLU A 620 11.86 40.48 11.16
CA GLU A 620 12.98 40.33 12.08
C GLU A 620 12.49 40.26 13.53
N GLY A 621 12.87 39.20 14.25
CA GLY A 621 12.44 38.98 15.64
C GLY A 621 10.97 38.54 15.81
N VAL A 622 10.24 38.34 14.72
CA VAL A 622 8.86 37.82 14.78
C VAL A 622 8.90 36.29 14.72
N PRO A 623 8.19 35.57 15.60
CA PRO A 623 8.08 34.12 15.53
C PRO A 623 7.57 33.67 14.16
N GLU A 624 8.16 32.65 13.57
CA GLU A 624 7.85 32.15 12.23
C GLU A 624 6.35 31.82 12.06
N GLU A 625 5.74 31.20 13.06
CA GLU A 625 4.29 30.93 13.08
C GLU A 625 3.45 32.18 12.86
N ARG A 626 3.89 33.29 13.44
CA ARG A 626 3.19 34.57 13.31
C ARG A 626 3.31 35.15 11.92
N VAL A 627 4.46 34.98 11.28
CA VAL A 627 4.70 35.41 9.90
C VAL A 627 3.73 34.69 8.95
N TYR A 628 3.59 33.37 9.11
CA TYR A 628 2.70 32.59 8.27
C TYR A 628 1.22 32.84 8.58
N GLU A 629 0.83 33.02 9.85
CA GLU A 629 -0.56 33.41 10.20
C GLU A 629 -0.97 34.72 9.52
N ALA A 630 -0.09 35.72 9.54
CA ALA A 630 -0.33 37.00 8.89
C ALA A 630 -0.41 36.86 7.36
N LEU A 631 0.40 35.99 6.77
CA LEU A 631 0.42 35.73 5.34
C LEU A 631 -0.87 35.03 4.88
N ASP A 632 -1.35 34.05 5.63
CA ASP A 632 -2.61 33.34 5.37
C ASP A 632 -3.82 34.28 5.43
N MET A 633 -3.84 35.21 6.38
CA MET A 633 -4.91 36.21 6.47
C MET A 633 -4.98 37.08 5.22
N VAL A 634 -3.84 37.49 4.66
CA VAL A 634 -3.78 38.31 3.42
C VAL A 634 -4.22 37.49 2.21
N ALA A 635 -3.73 36.26 2.08
CA ALA A 635 -4.09 35.37 0.99
C ALA A 635 -5.58 35.01 1.00
N ALA A 636 -6.15 34.78 2.20
CA ALA A 636 -7.59 34.50 2.37
C ALA A 636 -8.46 35.72 2.01
N ALA A 637 -8.07 36.92 2.45
CA ALA A 637 -8.78 38.17 2.11
C ALA A 637 -8.77 38.44 0.59
N HIS A 638 -7.67 38.16 -0.08
CA HIS A 638 -7.58 38.34 -1.53
C HIS A 638 -8.47 37.33 -2.28
N ARG A 639 -8.48 36.07 -1.86
CA ARG A 639 -9.34 35.00 -2.44
C ARG A 639 -10.83 35.28 -2.28
N SER A 640 -11.23 35.94 -1.19
CA SER A 640 -12.64 36.30 -0.93
C SER A 640 -13.10 37.62 -1.64
N GLY A 641 -12.26 38.20 -2.48
CA GLY A 641 -12.55 39.48 -3.15
C GLY A 641 -12.42 40.71 -2.25
N ASN A 642 -12.05 40.54 -0.98
CA ASN A 642 -11.87 41.60 0.02
C ASN A 642 -10.39 42.00 0.18
N GLY A 643 -9.55 41.74 -0.83
CA GLY A 643 -8.13 42.03 -0.79
C GLY A 643 -7.84 43.53 -0.69
N ALA A 644 -6.88 43.91 0.16
CA ALA A 644 -6.44 45.29 0.26
C ALA A 644 -5.71 45.72 -1.03
N ALA A 645 -5.80 47.00 -1.37
CA ALA A 645 -5.10 47.59 -2.54
C ALA A 645 -3.55 47.44 -2.43
N ASP A 646 -3.01 47.33 -1.24
CA ASP A 646 -1.61 47.04 -0.97
C ASP A 646 -1.52 45.77 -0.07
N PRO A 647 -1.32 44.58 -0.66
CA PRO A 647 -1.23 43.33 0.07
C PRO A 647 -0.08 43.29 1.09
N PHE A 648 1.04 43.95 0.81
CA PHE A 648 2.18 43.95 1.72
C PHE A 648 1.92 44.81 2.96
N LYS A 649 1.31 45.96 2.85
CA LYS A 649 0.86 46.75 4.01
C LYS A 649 -0.14 45.99 4.86
N ASN A 650 -1.05 45.27 4.23
CA ASN A 650 -2.01 44.44 4.91
C ASN A 650 -1.31 43.27 5.67
N PHE A 651 -0.29 42.67 5.08
CA PHE A 651 0.55 41.65 5.72
C PHE A 651 1.23 42.22 6.99
N VAL A 652 1.93 43.35 6.87
CA VAL A 652 2.61 43.99 7.99
C VAL A 652 1.63 44.38 9.10
N TRP A 653 0.43 44.86 8.73
CA TRP A 653 -0.61 45.18 9.69
C TRP A 653 -1.12 43.90 10.45
N ASN A 654 -1.37 42.82 9.72
CA ASN A 654 -1.77 41.53 10.35
C ASN A 654 -0.64 40.97 11.19
N LEU A 655 0.63 41.14 10.83
CA LEU A 655 1.79 40.71 11.59
C LEU A 655 1.85 41.35 13.00
N LYS A 656 1.46 42.63 13.09
CA LYS A 656 1.46 43.44 14.32
C LYS A 656 0.22 43.21 15.20
N LYS A 657 -0.81 42.47 14.74
CA LYS A 657 -1.98 42.14 15.55
C LYS A 657 -1.67 41.01 16.56
N PRO A 658 -2.28 41.01 17.75
CA PRO A 658 -2.17 39.90 18.68
C PRO A 658 -2.74 38.60 18.08
N SER A 659 -2.03 37.47 18.30
CA SER A 659 -2.43 36.16 17.81
C SER A 659 -3.82 35.74 18.31
N ARG A 660 -4.62 35.10 17.44
CA ARG A 660 -5.95 34.59 17.79
C ARG A 660 -5.91 33.48 18.84
N SER A 661 -4.80 32.73 18.97
CA SER A 661 -4.66 31.64 19.93
C SER A 661 -4.73 32.08 21.41
N ARG A 662 -4.33 33.33 21.70
CA ARG A 662 -4.45 33.88 23.06
C ARG A 662 -5.88 34.32 23.44
N ARG A 663 -6.76 34.61 22.47
CA ARG A 663 -8.17 34.96 22.78
C ARG A 663 -8.99 33.75 23.22
N ASN A 664 -8.79 32.60 22.64
CA ASN A 664 -9.54 31.38 23.04
C ASN A 664 -9.11 30.88 24.43
N GLY A 665 -7.87 31.07 24.85
CA GLY A 665 -7.41 30.73 26.21
C GLY A 665 -7.99 31.63 27.30
N GLN A 666 -8.19 32.94 27.03
CA GLN A 666 -8.80 33.86 27.97
C GLN A 666 -10.32 33.72 28.08
N ASP A 667 -11.00 33.38 26.99
CA ASP A 667 -12.43 33.10 27.02
C ASP A 667 -12.76 31.75 27.70
N ALA A 668 -11.93 30.72 27.48
CA ALA A 668 -12.07 29.44 28.20
C ALA A 668 -11.82 29.59 29.71
N SER A 669 -10.86 30.39 30.11
CA SER A 669 -10.57 30.73 31.52
C SER A 669 -11.73 31.52 32.16
N ARG A 670 -12.38 32.42 31.42
CA ARG A 670 -13.56 33.15 31.89
C ARG A 670 -14.80 32.27 32.00
N ILE A 671 -15.01 31.32 31.12
CA ILE A 671 -16.11 30.35 31.18
C ILE A 671 -15.93 29.39 32.36
N LEU A 672 -14.73 28.90 32.62
CA LEU A 672 -14.41 28.05 33.76
C LEU A 672 -14.58 28.77 35.12
N SER A 673 -14.17 30.04 35.20
CA SER A 673 -14.38 30.85 36.42
C SER A 673 -15.81 31.27 36.64
N GLY A 674 -16.66 31.23 35.61
CA GLY A 674 -18.11 31.44 35.69
C GLY A 674 -18.89 30.22 36.21
N LEU A 675 -18.41 29.01 35.93
CA LEU A 675 -19.03 27.76 36.35
C LEU A 675 -18.77 27.42 37.85
N ASP A 676 -17.63 27.87 38.40
CA ASP A 676 -17.35 27.71 39.82
C ASP A 676 -18.14 28.66 40.73
N ARG A 677 -18.72 29.72 40.18
CA ARG A 677 -19.61 30.65 40.94
C ARG A 677 -21.10 30.25 40.94
N MET A 678 -21.43 29.14 40.31
CA MET A 678 -22.81 28.59 40.31
C MET A 678 -22.96 27.32 41.17
N LYS A 679 -21.95 27.01 42.00
CA LYS A 679 -21.99 25.86 42.92
C LYS A 679 -21.97 26.25 44.41
N ASP A 680 -22.22 27.53 44.76
CA ASP A 680 -22.51 27.98 46.11
C ASP A 680 -23.96 28.41 46.24
#